data_fe0cf085f3f559f8f1e3686d44d76511
#
_entry.id   fe0cf085f3f559f8f1e3686d44d76511
#
_cell.length_a   1.000
_cell.length_b   1.000
_cell.length_c   1.000
_cell.angle_alpha   90.00
_cell.angle_beta   90.00
_cell.angle_gamma   90.00
#
_symmetry.space_group_name_H-M   'P 1'
#
loop_
_entity.id
_entity.type
_entity.pdbx_description
1 polymer ?
#
loop_
_entity_poly.entity_id
_entity_poly.type
_entity_poly.pdbx_seq_one_letter_code
_entity_poly.pdbx_strand_id
1 'polypeptide(L)'
;VYKRQIPLIASCFDPPPDPELLARRVTVIPHTLPVLSPLAFRERLLTHVDALILSPGPGTSDNEVDFGQAAALLQSPELEHIPILGVCLGHQGIATTAGAKVVQLAAPFHGRTRELNMDSNSLSENGPKSIVSGIAEGTAVICYNSLCVDESTLPSTLRVVARSRLSPNETMVQAIEHTKRPLYGVQFHPESIETNGGTLVMQNFLHNVAHFWARHDQARVEAWKDAMHTCLPPDIVALGSACLALGKQIHVPRRRWRVFEKALTSCTSLPDKLAYDAPALFEKLFRRDEPGAVWLDSANPRDPQSHVSIQSRATCIMTYDMDGVLRVHQPNVVRCLDMNPHQTLWDWMEDAQRTLQAQVHPMSPNAHTQFRTGFVGYWGYELKDESLGLAPLSSKRYEPHSGTGFDRTKLPAAQWAFCDHALCLDHATNTWMAYALVDEGGDTCGPLAELETHGVRLGMPAAEAEAWLTQAQRAVDSLQRMADVPPASLKVHTVDDAGVYKDRIEACRRYIASGESYELCLTTQFEGTLPFSPSYASYFSLYCALRQKNPAPFSAYVELVSCDGFTPQAILSTSPERFLTVSDAGAVEMRPIKGTKVRPGWGEDESDWFEKARHDASMQAYMVAEDESRKQALHMDPKERAENLMIAD
;
A
#
# COMPACT_ATOMS: atom_id res chain seq x y z
N VAL A 1 5.14 8.69 -3.13
CA VAL A 1 4.99 10.09 -3.60
C VAL A 1 5.22 10.16 -5.10
N TYR A 2 6.32 9.63 -5.63
CA TYR A 2 6.65 9.69 -7.07
C TYR A 2 5.56 9.12 -8.00
N LYS A 3 4.89 8.05 -7.59
CA LYS A 3 3.85 7.40 -8.41
C LYS A 3 2.56 8.22 -8.56
N ARG A 4 2.31 9.21 -7.69
CA ARG A 4 1.10 10.06 -7.76
C ARG A 4 1.23 11.21 -8.73
N GLN A 5 2.43 11.68 -9.00
CA GLN A 5 2.67 12.71 -10.01
C GLN A 5 2.35 12.23 -11.43
N ILE A 6 2.54 10.93 -11.70
CA ILE A 6 2.23 10.33 -13.01
C ILE A 6 0.73 10.43 -13.34
N PRO A 7 -0.23 10.04 -12.46
CA PRO A 7 -1.64 10.26 -12.70
C PRO A 7 -2.03 11.72 -12.84
N LEU A 8 -1.41 12.62 -12.07
CA LEU A 8 -1.65 14.05 -12.19
C LEU A 8 -1.18 14.57 -13.56
N ILE A 9 -0.01 14.15 -14.04
CA ILE A 9 0.46 14.47 -15.40
C ILE A 9 -0.53 13.93 -16.43
N ALA A 10 -1.00 12.68 -16.28
CA ALA A 10 -1.97 12.08 -17.19
C ALA A 10 -3.29 12.87 -17.27
N SER A 11 -3.77 13.37 -16.12
CA SER A 11 -5.01 14.15 -16.05
C SER A 11 -4.96 15.50 -16.76
N CYS A 12 -3.76 15.96 -17.15
CA CYS A 12 -3.58 17.20 -17.88
C CYS A 12 -3.83 17.07 -19.39
N PHE A 13 -4.02 15.84 -19.89
CA PHE A 13 -4.30 15.58 -21.31
C PHE A 13 -5.77 15.21 -21.52
N ASP A 14 -6.33 15.65 -22.66
CA ASP A 14 -7.70 15.31 -23.06
C ASP A 14 -7.70 14.81 -24.52
N PRO A 15 -7.97 13.54 -24.78
CA PRO A 15 -8.16 12.45 -23.79
C PRO A 15 -6.86 12.10 -23.04
N PRO A 16 -6.95 11.53 -21.85
CA PRO A 16 -5.76 11.09 -21.12
C PRO A 16 -4.99 10.03 -21.94
N PRO A 17 -3.64 10.10 -21.96
CA PRO A 17 -2.84 9.16 -22.72
C PRO A 17 -2.97 7.74 -22.14
N ASP A 18 -2.74 6.75 -22.99
CA ASP A 18 -2.62 5.37 -22.57
C ASP A 18 -1.62 5.27 -21.39
N PRO A 19 -2.01 4.64 -20.26
CA PRO A 19 -1.14 4.47 -19.11
C PRO A 19 0.22 3.80 -19.43
N GLU A 20 0.26 2.86 -20.39
CA GLU A 20 1.51 2.26 -20.84
C GLU A 20 2.40 3.25 -21.60
N LEU A 21 1.80 4.09 -22.42
CA LEU A 21 2.52 5.13 -23.15
C LEU A 21 3.09 6.18 -22.19
N LEU A 22 2.31 6.58 -21.18
CA LEU A 22 2.75 7.53 -20.17
C LEU A 22 3.91 6.95 -19.34
N ALA A 23 3.83 5.69 -18.93
CA ALA A 23 4.89 4.99 -18.18
C ALA A 23 6.21 4.91 -18.97
N ARG A 24 6.16 4.85 -20.30
CA ARG A 24 7.35 4.89 -21.17
C ARG A 24 7.95 6.28 -21.33
N ARG A 25 7.24 7.34 -20.98
CA ARG A 25 7.65 8.74 -21.13
C ARG A 25 8.07 9.42 -19.84
N VAL A 26 7.67 8.85 -18.70
CA VAL A 26 8.02 9.38 -17.38
C VAL A 26 8.92 8.37 -16.68
N THR A 27 10.15 8.75 -16.42
CA THR A 27 11.13 7.93 -15.69
C THR A 27 11.38 8.52 -14.31
N VAL A 28 11.29 7.70 -13.28
CA VAL A 28 11.63 8.07 -11.90
C VAL A 28 13.06 7.63 -11.61
N ILE A 29 13.93 8.58 -11.26
CA ILE A 29 15.35 8.32 -10.94
C ILE A 29 15.54 8.56 -9.44
N PRO A 30 15.90 7.54 -8.64
CA PRO A 30 16.27 7.74 -7.24
C PRO A 30 17.53 8.63 -7.13
N HIS A 31 17.47 9.64 -6.25
CA HIS A 31 18.61 10.55 -6.03
C HIS A 31 19.81 9.87 -5.36
N THR A 32 19.60 8.71 -4.75
CA THR A 32 20.62 7.92 -4.03
C THR A 32 21.41 6.97 -4.93
N LEU A 33 21.10 6.89 -6.24
CA LEU A 33 21.88 6.03 -7.14
C LEU A 33 23.32 6.55 -7.24
N PRO A 34 24.33 5.75 -6.88
CA PRO A 34 25.74 6.09 -7.05
C PRO A 34 26.12 5.97 -8.54
N VAL A 35 25.51 6.76 -9.40
CA VAL A 35 25.56 6.47 -10.82
C VAL A 35 26.10 7.61 -11.61
N LEU A 36 27.09 7.27 -12.40
CA LEU A 36 27.61 8.03 -13.52
C LEU A 36 28.37 9.28 -13.05
N SER A 37 29.58 9.44 -13.56
CA SER A 37 30.23 10.73 -13.40
C SER A 37 29.20 11.82 -13.72
N PRO A 38 29.11 12.88 -12.94
CA PRO A 38 28.10 13.92 -13.13
C PRO A 38 27.98 14.38 -14.59
N LEU A 39 29.07 14.36 -15.33
CA LEU A 39 29.11 14.78 -16.74
C LEU A 39 28.38 13.83 -17.68
N ALA A 40 28.62 12.53 -17.61
CA ALA A 40 28.00 11.55 -18.51
C ALA A 40 26.45 11.44 -18.25
N PHE A 41 26.05 11.59 -16.99
CA PHE A 41 24.63 11.64 -16.63
C PHE A 41 23.97 12.90 -17.18
N ARG A 42 24.61 14.05 -17.07
CA ARG A 42 24.11 15.34 -17.59
C ARG A 42 23.95 15.35 -19.10
N GLU A 43 24.96 14.91 -19.84
CA GLU A 43 24.90 14.83 -21.31
C GLU A 43 23.75 13.92 -21.78
N ARG A 44 23.51 12.82 -21.06
CA ARG A 44 22.39 11.92 -21.37
C ARG A 44 21.02 12.51 -21.03
N LEU A 45 20.89 13.20 -19.89
CA LEU A 45 19.63 13.90 -19.56
C LEU A 45 19.30 14.98 -20.59
N LEU A 46 20.27 15.78 -21.00
CA LEU A 46 20.08 16.88 -21.94
C LEU A 46 19.54 16.43 -23.30
N THR A 47 19.96 15.26 -23.76
CA THR A 47 19.56 14.74 -25.08
C THR A 47 18.19 14.06 -25.09
N HIS A 48 17.69 13.60 -23.93
CA HIS A 48 16.52 12.72 -23.88
C HIS A 48 15.36 13.19 -22.98
N VAL A 49 15.58 14.24 -22.15
CA VAL A 49 14.59 14.69 -21.18
C VAL A 49 14.13 16.11 -21.49
N ASP A 50 12.81 16.30 -21.59
CA ASP A 50 12.23 17.60 -21.93
C ASP A 50 12.01 18.50 -20.71
N ALA A 51 11.84 17.91 -19.54
CA ALA A 51 11.68 18.58 -18.27
C ALA A 51 12.03 17.70 -17.09
N LEU A 52 12.29 18.30 -15.93
CA LEU A 52 12.55 17.59 -14.69
C LEU A 52 11.53 17.99 -13.62
N ILE A 53 11.14 17.03 -12.79
CA ILE A 53 10.38 17.28 -11.56
C ILE A 53 11.22 16.80 -10.39
N LEU A 54 11.59 17.73 -9.50
CA LEU A 54 12.25 17.41 -8.24
C LEU A 54 11.16 17.16 -7.20
N SER A 55 11.04 15.92 -6.81
CA SER A 55 9.94 15.43 -5.98
C SER A 55 10.06 15.82 -4.51
N PRO A 56 8.95 15.74 -3.75
CA PRO A 56 9.00 15.79 -2.29
C PRO A 56 9.88 14.68 -1.71
N GLY A 57 10.40 14.92 -0.51
CA GLY A 57 11.18 13.93 0.24
C GLY A 57 11.33 14.31 1.71
N PRO A 58 11.82 13.39 2.55
CA PRO A 58 12.21 13.68 3.92
C PRO A 58 13.52 14.45 3.98
N GLY A 59 13.85 14.97 5.17
CA GLY A 59 15.11 15.66 5.43
C GLY A 59 15.10 17.14 5.02
N THR A 60 16.27 17.67 4.70
CA THR A 60 16.48 19.09 4.38
C THR A 60 17.30 19.27 3.11
N SER A 61 16.98 20.33 2.35
CA SER A 61 17.60 20.60 1.04
C SER A 61 19.05 21.11 1.11
N ASP A 62 19.55 21.46 2.27
CA ASP A 62 20.95 21.85 2.53
C ASP A 62 21.82 20.67 2.97
N ASN A 63 21.25 19.47 3.15
CA ASN A 63 21.95 18.25 3.46
C ASN A 63 22.21 17.44 2.16
N GLU A 64 23.49 17.12 1.90
CA GLU A 64 23.90 16.36 0.72
C GLU A 64 23.28 14.95 0.68
N VAL A 65 23.03 14.33 1.83
CA VAL A 65 22.42 13.00 1.90
C VAL A 65 20.95 13.05 1.51
N ASP A 66 20.23 14.11 1.89
CA ASP A 66 18.78 14.21 1.69
C ASP A 66 18.41 14.74 0.30
N PHE A 67 19.20 15.67 -0.23
CA PHE A 67 18.92 16.29 -1.54
C PHE A 67 19.93 15.88 -2.62
N GLY A 68 21.07 15.36 -2.24
CA GLY A 68 22.06 14.63 -3.03
C GLY A 68 22.35 15.22 -4.39
N GLN A 69 22.22 14.39 -5.40
CA GLN A 69 22.52 14.77 -6.79
C GLN A 69 21.58 15.82 -7.37
N ALA A 70 20.41 16.05 -6.77
CA ALA A 70 19.49 17.08 -7.23
C ALA A 70 20.07 18.50 -7.05
N ALA A 71 20.83 18.73 -5.97
CA ALA A 71 21.56 19.99 -5.79
C ALA A 71 22.64 20.18 -6.88
N ALA A 72 23.42 19.13 -7.20
CA ALA A 72 24.40 19.16 -8.26
C ALA A 72 23.80 19.40 -9.64
N LEU A 73 22.60 18.84 -9.91
CA LEU A 73 21.86 19.08 -11.13
C LEU A 73 21.42 20.56 -11.26
N LEU A 74 20.89 21.14 -10.20
CA LEU A 74 20.45 22.54 -10.19
C LEU A 74 21.59 23.54 -10.40
N GLN A 75 22.83 23.18 -9.97
CA GLN A 75 24.03 23.99 -10.13
C GLN A 75 24.74 23.77 -11.47
N SER A 76 24.29 22.79 -12.25
CA SER A 76 24.92 22.44 -13.51
C SER A 76 24.63 23.47 -14.61
N PRO A 77 25.64 24.08 -15.24
CA PRO A 77 25.44 25.00 -16.36
C PRO A 77 24.71 24.35 -17.54
N GLU A 78 24.93 23.07 -17.78
CA GLU A 78 24.33 22.32 -18.88
C GLU A 78 22.79 22.17 -18.69
N LEU A 79 22.30 22.22 -17.45
CA LEU A 79 20.89 22.14 -17.11
C LEU A 79 20.20 23.50 -16.94
N GLU A 80 20.92 24.62 -17.18
CA GLU A 80 20.32 25.96 -17.12
C GLU A 80 19.15 26.16 -18.08
N HIS A 81 19.09 25.35 -19.12
CA HIS A 81 18.12 25.44 -20.20
C HIS A 81 17.08 24.32 -20.19
N ILE A 82 16.95 23.55 -19.10
CA ILE A 82 15.87 22.56 -18.97
C ILE A 82 14.82 23.10 -18.00
N PRO A 83 13.51 23.04 -18.35
CA PRO A 83 12.44 23.38 -17.42
C PRO A 83 12.41 22.43 -16.22
N ILE A 84 12.40 22.99 -15.00
CA ILE A 84 12.41 22.25 -13.75
C ILE A 84 11.28 22.72 -12.82
N LEU A 85 10.50 21.77 -12.30
CA LEU A 85 9.53 22.01 -11.23
C LEU A 85 10.00 21.32 -9.94
N GLY A 86 10.17 22.07 -8.86
CA GLY A 86 10.41 21.54 -7.52
C GLY A 86 9.12 21.49 -6.71
N VAL A 87 8.86 20.33 -6.05
CA VAL A 87 7.70 20.15 -5.16
C VAL A 87 8.22 19.87 -3.75
N CYS A 88 7.76 20.61 -2.76
CA CYS A 88 8.11 20.52 -1.34
C CYS A 88 9.64 20.56 -1.12
N LEU A 89 10.31 19.43 -0.88
CA LEU A 89 11.78 19.39 -0.77
C LEU A 89 12.46 19.92 -2.05
N GLY A 90 11.93 19.61 -3.23
CA GLY A 90 12.43 20.14 -4.50
C GLY A 90 12.29 21.65 -4.63
N HIS A 91 11.21 22.25 -4.10
CA HIS A 91 11.02 23.71 -3.99
C HIS A 91 12.07 24.33 -3.07
N GLN A 92 12.28 23.74 -1.89
CA GLN A 92 13.32 24.18 -0.95
C GLN A 92 14.71 24.06 -1.56
N GLY A 93 14.98 22.97 -2.30
CA GLY A 93 16.24 22.76 -3.01
C GLY A 93 16.52 23.80 -4.09
N ILE A 94 15.52 24.25 -4.84
CA ILE A 94 15.67 25.36 -5.79
C ILE A 94 16.07 26.63 -5.03
N ALA A 95 15.42 26.93 -3.90
CA ALA A 95 15.70 28.10 -3.10
C ALA A 95 17.12 28.05 -2.46
N THR A 96 17.50 26.94 -1.84
CA THR A 96 18.82 26.79 -1.19
C THR A 96 19.96 26.80 -2.20
N THR A 97 19.78 26.18 -3.35
CA THR A 97 20.79 26.23 -4.45
C THR A 97 20.98 27.65 -4.97
N ALA A 98 19.95 28.48 -4.93
CA ALA A 98 20.06 29.89 -5.28
C ALA A 98 20.63 30.76 -4.14
N GLY A 99 20.89 30.23 -2.96
CA GLY A 99 21.48 30.90 -1.81
C GLY A 99 20.50 31.32 -0.73
N ALA A 100 19.22 30.94 -0.82
CA ALA A 100 18.25 31.16 0.26
C ALA A 100 18.48 30.15 1.42
N LYS A 101 17.89 30.44 2.59
CA LYS A 101 17.90 29.55 3.73
C LYS A 101 16.55 28.86 3.89
N VAL A 102 16.59 27.65 4.41
CA VAL A 102 15.42 26.92 4.89
C VAL A 102 15.42 26.96 6.41
N VAL A 103 14.26 27.22 7.00
CA VAL A 103 14.07 27.36 8.44
C VAL A 103 12.97 26.44 8.95
N GLN A 104 13.09 26.05 10.21
CA GLN A 104 12.11 25.19 10.86
C GLN A 104 10.86 26.02 11.24
N LEU A 105 9.68 25.49 10.95
CA LEU A 105 8.42 26.05 11.44
C LEU A 105 8.28 25.88 12.96
N ALA A 106 7.64 26.83 13.62
CA ALA A 106 7.35 26.75 15.05
C ALA A 106 6.55 25.50 15.45
N ALA A 107 5.74 24.98 14.53
CA ALA A 107 5.08 23.69 14.67
C ALA A 107 5.00 23.02 13.28
N PRO A 108 5.19 21.69 13.19
CA PRO A 108 5.01 20.92 11.97
C PRO A 108 3.61 21.09 11.40
N PHE A 109 3.52 21.12 10.06
CA PHE A 109 2.26 21.31 9.36
C PHE A 109 2.07 20.19 8.34
N HIS A 110 1.45 19.08 8.77
CA HIS A 110 1.27 17.88 7.97
C HIS A 110 -0.20 17.54 7.78
N GLY A 111 -0.59 17.20 6.56
CA GLY A 111 -1.95 16.79 6.19
C GLY A 111 -3.01 17.88 6.41
N ARG A 112 -2.63 19.13 6.38
CA ARG A 112 -3.52 20.26 6.64
C ARG A 112 -3.57 21.21 5.46
N THR A 113 -4.73 21.83 5.24
CA THR A 113 -4.95 22.82 4.20
C THR A 113 -4.43 24.19 4.59
N ARG A 114 -3.87 24.91 3.60
CA ARG A 114 -3.57 26.32 3.66
C ARG A 114 -4.19 27.03 2.48
N GLU A 115 -4.66 28.24 2.71
CA GLU A 115 -5.18 29.11 1.65
C GLU A 115 -4.03 29.85 0.98
N LEU A 116 -4.00 29.84 -0.35
CA LEU A 116 -3.02 30.56 -1.15
C LEU A 116 -3.40 32.03 -1.27
N ASN A 117 -2.43 32.91 -1.00
CA ASN A 117 -2.49 34.34 -1.28
C ASN A 117 -1.57 34.62 -2.48
N MET A 118 -2.15 35.07 -3.60
CA MET A 118 -1.41 35.28 -4.84
C MET A 118 -0.71 36.62 -4.88
N ASP A 119 0.48 36.67 -5.46
CA ASP A 119 1.13 37.95 -5.77
C ASP A 119 0.56 38.50 -7.09
N SER A 120 -0.03 39.72 -7.03
CA SER A 120 -0.80 40.31 -8.09
C SER A 120 -0.02 40.68 -9.39
N ASN A 121 1.30 40.44 -9.42
CA ASN A 121 2.17 40.86 -10.56
C ASN A 121 2.49 39.71 -11.53
N SER A 122 1.68 38.66 -11.66
CA SER A 122 2.06 37.40 -12.32
C SER A 122 1.50 37.17 -13.74
N LEU A 123 0.91 38.15 -14.42
CA LEU A 123 0.25 37.91 -15.70
C LEU A 123 1.04 38.45 -16.92
N SER A 124 1.52 37.53 -17.76
CA SER A 124 1.97 37.79 -19.13
C SER A 124 0.99 37.14 -20.12
N GLU A 125 0.28 37.88 -20.93
CA GLU A 125 -0.72 37.34 -21.87
C GLU A 125 -0.12 36.48 -23.00
N ASN A 126 1.15 36.66 -23.36
CA ASN A 126 1.81 35.97 -24.46
C ASN A 126 3.20 35.36 -24.10
N GLY A 127 3.46 35.12 -22.82
CA GLY A 127 4.73 34.57 -22.30
C GLY A 127 4.56 33.27 -21.53
N PRO A 128 5.63 32.81 -20.84
CA PRO A 128 5.50 31.74 -19.88
C PRO A 128 4.45 32.10 -18.83
N LYS A 129 3.58 31.17 -18.52
CA LYS A 129 2.57 31.35 -17.48
C LYS A 129 3.21 31.27 -16.09
N SER A 130 2.70 32.03 -15.13
CA SER A 130 3.03 31.74 -13.74
C SER A 130 2.61 30.31 -13.40
N ILE A 131 3.40 29.62 -12.57
CA ILE A 131 3.11 28.25 -12.15
C ILE A 131 1.76 28.15 -11.43
N VAL A 132 1.29 29.25 -10.82
CA VAL A 132 0.01 29.36 -10.13
C VAL A 132 -1.08 30.08 -10.97
N SER A 133 -0.83 30.29 -12.26
CA SER A 133 -1.80 30.97 -13.16
C SER A 133 -3.15 30.24 -13.20
N GLY A 134 -4.25 30.99 -13.09
CA GLY A 134 -5.61 30.43 -13.09
C GLY A 134 -6.07 29.83 -11.75
N ILE A 135 -5.21 29.76 -10.75
CA ILE A 135 -5.60 29.39 -9.39
C ILE A 135 -6.22 30.62 -8.72
N ALA A 136 -7.39 30.45 -8.10
CA ALA A 136 -8.08 31.56 -7.43
C ALA A 136 -7.43 31.93 -6.10
N GLU A 137 -7.52 33.19 -5.70
CA GLU A 137 -7.16 33.66 -4.36
C GLU A 137 -7.95 32.88 -3.30
N GLY A 138 -7.30 32.45 -2.21
CA GLY A 138 -7.91 31.65 -1.16
C GLY A 138 -8.06 30.16 -1.48
N THR A 139 -7.52 29.68 -2.61
CA THR A 139 -7.55 28.26 -2.93
C THR A 139 -6.84 27.43 -1.85
N ALA A 140 -7.52 26.39 -1.35
CA ALA A 140 -6.97 25.48 -0.35
C ALA A 140 -6.00 24.48 -1.00
N VAL A 141 -4.80 24.38 -0.44
CA VAL A 141 -3.75 23.44 -0.83
C VAL A 141 -3.22 22.69 0.37
N ILE A 142 -2.78 21.45 0.18
CA ILE A 142 -2.24 20.59 1.23
C ILE A 142 -0.74 20.80 1.39
N CYS A 143 -0.31 20.84 2.65
CA CYS A 143 1.10 20.90 3.02
C CYS A 143 1.49 19.74 3.95
N TYR A 144 2.72 19.25 3.76
CA TYR A 144 3.36 18.19 4.58
C TYR A 144 4.78 18.63 4.96
N ASN A 145 4.92 19.76 5.63
CA ASN A 145 6.23 20.32 5.89
C ASN A 145 6.46 20.75 7.35
N SER A 146 7.65 20.48 7.85
CA SER A 146 8.22 21.03 9.09
C SER A 146 9.18 22.17 8.83
N LEU A 147 9.63 22.32 7.57
CA LEU A 147 10.61 23.30 7.11
C LEU A 147 9.99 24.18 6.02
N CYS A 148 10.43 25.42 5.92
CA CYS A 148 10.03 26.34 4.86
C CYS A 148 11.18 27.27 4.44
N VAL A 149 11.06 27.85 3.26
CA VAL A 149 12.00 28.85 2.75
C VAL A 149 11.86 30.14 3.57
N ASP A 150 12.98 30.66 4.09
CA ASP A 150 13.04 32.00 4.69
C ASP A 150 13.02 33.07 3.59
N GLU A 151 11.87 33.70 3.43
CA GLU A 151 11.65 34.72 2.39
C GLU A 151 12.64 35.88 2.48
N SER A 152 13.11 36.25 3.68
CA SER A 152 14.06 37.35 3.87
C SER A 152 15.43 37.09 3.27
N THR A 153 15.74 35.83 2.98
CA THR A 153 17.03 35.37 2.41
C THR A 153 16.95 35.08 0.91
N LEU A 154 15.77 35.21 0.28
CA LEU A 154 15.61 34.93 -1.15
C LEU A 154 16.44 35.93 -1.99
N PRO A 155 17.25 35.41 -2.94
CA PRO A 155 17.98 36.27 -3.86
C PRO A 155 17.01 36.89 -4.90
N SER A 156 17.41 38.03 -5.48
CA SER A 156 16.62 38.73 -6.52
C SER A 156 16.40 37.92 -7.81
N THR A 157 17.09 36.79 -7.95
CA THR A 157 16.89 35.83 -9.06
C THR A 157 15.61 35.00 -8.89
N LEU A 158 15.08 34.89 -7.68
CA LEU A 158 13.84 34.19 -7.37
C LEU A 158 12.77 35.21 -6.95
N ARG A 159 11.56 35.03 -7.46
CA ARG A 159 10.38 35.79 -7.02
C ARG A 159 9.37 34.87 -6.38
N VAL A 160 8.72 35.34 -5.33
CA VAL A 160 7.57 34.67 -4.72
C VAL A 160 6.33 35.00 -5.54
N VAL A 161 5.55 33.99 -5.89
CA VAL A 161 4.30 34.14 -6.66
C VAL A 161 3.07 33.71 -5.87
N ALA A 162 3.25 32.96 -4.79
CA ALA A 162 2.18 32.67 -3.84
C ALA A 162 2.71 32.49 -2.42
N ARG A 163 1.90 32.88 -1.46
CA ARG A 163 2.15 32.74 -0.01
C ARG A 163 0.95 32.11 0.66
N SER A 164 1.13 31.67 1.90
CA SER A 164 0.03 31.36 2.83
C SER A 164 0.28 32.02 4.16
N ARG A 165 -0.80 32.29 4.91
CA ARG A 165 -0.70 32.91 6.24
C ARG A 165 -0.34 31.86 7.28
N LEU A 166 0.71 32.09 8.07
CA LEU A 166 1.08 31.29 9.26
C LEU A 166 0.41 31.84 10.52
N SER A 167 0.51 33.16 10.70
CA SER A 167 -0.09 33.94 11.80
C SER A 167 -0.55 35.29 11.22
N PRO A 168 -1.19 36.17 12.00
CA PRO A 168 -1.58 37.50 11.52
C PRO A 168 -0.45 38.31 10.90
N ASN A 169 0.79 38.09 11.35
CA ASN A 169 1.97 38.89 10.94
C ASN A 169 3.03 38.05 10.22
N GLU A 170 2.78 36.76 9.97
CA GLU A 170 3.74 35.84 9.35
C GLU A 170 3.13 35.14 8.14
N THR A 171 3.91 35.05 7.11
CA THR A 171 3.56 34.31 5.89
C THR A 171 4.62 33.23 5.58
N MET A 172 4.22 32.22 4.87
CA MET A 172 5.09 31.17 4.35
C MET A 172 5.07 31.23 2.82
N VAL A 173 6.23 31.13 2.20
CA VAL A 173 6.39 31.01 0.77
C VAL A 173 5.76 29.71 0.30
N GLN A 174 4.81 29.80 -0.64
CA GLN A 174 4.11 28.64 -1.21
C GLN A 174 4.52 28.37 -2.64
N ALA A 175 4.93 29.37 -3.38
CA ALA A 175 5.43 29.18 -4.74
C ALA A 175 6.49 30.24 -5.09
N ILE A 176 7.53 29.78 -5.81
CA ILE A 176 8.61 30.61 -6.34
C ILE A 176 8.83 30.35 -7.81
N GLU A 177 9.37 31.33 -8.49
CA GLU A 177 9.79 31.25 -9.89
C GLU A 177 11.13 31.98 -10.06
N HIS A 178 12.00 31.41 -10.91
CA HIS A 178 13.23 32.07 -11.26
C HIS A 178 12.97 33.14 -12.34
N THR A 179 13.61 34.31 -12.22
CA THR A 179 13.34 35.49 -13.08
C THR A 179 13.80 35.33 -14.54
N LYS A 180 14.74 34.40 -14.80
CA LYS A 180 15.33 34.18 -16.13
C LYS A 180 15.32 32.73 -16.59
N ARG A 181 15.54 31.78 -15.67
CA ARG A 181 15.58 30.34 -15.97
C ARG A 181 14.19 29.72 -15.87
N PRO A 182 13.89 28.64 -16.60
CA PRO A 182 12.59 27.96 -16.49
C PRO A 182 12.51 27.07 -15.22
N LEU A 183 12.74 27.71 -14.06
CA LEU A 183 12.69 27.05 -12.74
C LEU A 183 11.46 27.52 -11.97
N TYR A 184 10.70 26.57 -11.48
CA TYR A 184 9.46 26.75 -10.73
C TYR A 184 9.47 25.91 -9.48
N GLY A 185 8.91 26.39 -8.39
CA GLY A 185 8.83 25.62 -7.16
C GLY A 185 7.52 25.85 -6.42
N VAL A 186 6.90 24.79 -5.89
CA VAL A 186 5.73 24.84 -5.00
C VAL A 186 5.99 24.10 -3.71
N GLN A 187 5.69 24.73 -2.55
CA GLN A 187 5.88 24.12 -1.23
C GLN A 187 4.77 23.10 -0.92
N PHE A 188 3.56 23.35 -1.40
CA PHE A 188 2.42 22.46 -1.24
C PHE A 188 2.53 21.26 -2.20
N HIS A 189 1.66 20.27 -2.01
CA HIS A 189 1.62 19.04 -2.79
C HIS A 189 0.51 19.09 -3.84
N PRO A 190 0.82 19.41 -5.10
CA PRO A 190 -0.19 19.46 -6.18
C PRO A 190 -0.80 18.09 -6.49
N GLU A 191 -0.12 16.99 -6.14
CA GLU A 191 -0.57 15.61 -6.34
C GLU A 191 -1.56 15.12 -5.28
N SER A 192 -1.75 15.85 -4.19
CA SER A 192 -2.68 15.48 -3.12
C SER A 192 -4.13 15.60 -3.56
N ILE A 193 -4.97 14.66 -3.14
CA ILE A 193 -6.42 14.65 -3.45
C ILE A 193 -7.18 15.85 -2.85
N GLU A 194 -6.66 16.46 -1.79
CA GLU A 194 -7.23 17.63 -1.11
C GLU A 194 -6.61 18.96 -1.60
N THR A 195 -5.67 18.93 -2.55
CA THR A 195 -5.13 20.14 -3.16
C THR A 195 -6.03 20.59 -4.29
N ASN A 196 -6.74 21.69 -4.08
CA ASN A 196 -7.48 22.34 -5.15
C ASN A 196 -6.53 23.07 -6.11
N GLY A 197 -6.70 22.87 -7.41
CA GLY A 197 -5.86 23.54 -8.43
C GLY A 197 -4.51 22.85 -8.71
N GLY A 198 -4.23 21.64 -8.14
CA GLY A 198 -3.02 20.89 -8.41
C GLY A 198 -2.83 20.55 -9.89
N THR A 199 -3.91 20.21 -10.60
CA THR A 199 -3.91 19.99 -12.06
C THR A 199 -3.49 21.25 -12.81
N LEU A 200 -3.92 22.45 -12.38
CA LEU A 200 -3.52 23.72 -13.01
C LEU A 200 -2.03 23.99 -12.87
N VAL A 201 -1.42 23.69 -11.72
CA VAL A 201 0.04 23.78 -11.52
C VAL A 201 0.75 22.94 -12.59
N MET A 202 0.34 21.68 -12.75
CA MET A 202 0.96 20.78 -13.72
C MET A 202 0.72 21.23 -15.18
N GLN A 203 -0.49 21.68 -15.51
CA GLN A 203 -0.82 22.22 -16.82
C GLN A 203 0.01 23.47 -17.16
N ASN A 204 0.18 24.38 -16.18
CA ASN A 204 1.03 25.55 -16.34
C ASN A 204 2.49 25.17 -16.56
N PHE A 205 2.99 24.18 -15.80
CA PHE A 205 4.34 23.67 -15.99
C PHE A 205 4.54 23.06 -17.39
N LEU A 206 3.63 22.18 -17.83
CA LEU A 206 3.69 21.58 -19.18
C LEU A 206 3.56 22.62 -20.30
N HIS A 207 2.71 23.63 -20.10
CA HIS A 207 2.63 24.75 -21.02
C HIS A 207 3.98 25.49 -21.12
N ASN A 208 4.61 25.76 -19.99
CA ASN A 208 5.91 26.45 -19.96
C ASN A 208 7.03 25.58 -20.57
N VAL A 209 7.00 24.27 -20.41
CA VAL A 209 7.88 23.32 -21.10
C VAL A 209 7.72 23.44 -22.62
N ALA A 210 6.48 23.38 -23.13
CA ALA A 210 6.20 23.49 -24.53
C ALA A 210 6.62 24.88 -25.09
N HIS A 211 6.32 25.95 -24.36
CA HIS A 211 6.69 27.33 -24.74
C HIS A 211 8.22 27.51 -24.77
N PHE A 212 8.94 26.92 -23.82
CA PHE A 212 10.38 26.95 -23.78
C PHE A 212 10.98 26.29 -25.02
N TRP A 213 10.61 25.03 -25.31
CA TRP A 213 11.18 24.28 -26.45
C TRP A 213 10.77 24.86 -27.82
N ALA A 214 9.58 25.43 -27.94
CA ALA A 214 9.16 26.12 -29.16
C ALA A 214 10.10 27.30 -29.55
N ARG A 215 10.81 27.86 -28.55
CA ARG A 215 11.75 28.98 -28.78
C ARG A 215 13.20 28.51 -28.92
N HIS A 216 13.55 27.37 -28.36
CA HIS A 216 14.96 26.91 -28.28
C HIS A 216 15.24 25.76 -29.25
N ASP A 217 14.26 24.92 -29.53
CA ASP A 217 14.37 23.75 -30.41
C ASP A 217 13.01 23.39 -31.03
N GLN A 218 12.66 24.09 -32.13
CA GLN A 218 11.41 23.85 -32.84
C GLN A 218 11.30 22.41 -33.38
N ALA A 219 12.44 21.81 -33.80
CA ALA A 219 12.46 20.45 -34.32
C ALA A 219 12.08 19.44 -33.25
N ARG A 220 12.45 19.69 -31.99
CA ARG A 220 12.06 18.87 -30.85
C ARG A 220 10.56 18.90 -30.59
N VAL A 221 9.93 20.08 -30.74
CA VAL A 221 8.46 20.22 -30.60
C VAL A 221 7.72 19.53 -31.76
N GLU A 222 8.22 19.63 -32.99
CA GLU A 222 7.63 18.87 -34.11
C GLU A 222 7.78 17.34 -33.89
N ALA A 223 8.95 16.91 -33.42
CA ALA A 223 9.14 15.50 -33.05
C ALA A 223 8.18 15.00 -31.97
N TRP A 224 7.65 15.86 -31.08
CA TRP A 224 6.61 15.43 -30.12
C TRP A 224 5.28 15.09 -30.80
N LYS A 225 4.94 15.76 -31.92
CA LYS A 225 3.72 15.46 -32.69
C LYS A 225 3.81 14.07 -33.33
N ASP A 226 5.01 13.68 -33.78
CA ASP A 226 5.27 12.38 -34.38
C ASP A 226 5.68 11.31 -33.31
N ALA A 227 6.21 11.76 -32.18
CA ALA A 227 6.79 10.92 -31.13
C ALA A 227 5.78 10.25 -30.19
N MET A 228 4.50 10.25 -30.52
CA MET A 228 3.54 9.33 -29.89
C MET A 228 4.01 7.85 -29.93
N HIS A 229 5.05 7.55 -30.71
CA HIS A 229 5.57 6.21 -30.94
C HIS A 229 7.03 5.98 -30.49
N THR A 230 7.76 6.99 -30.03
CA THR A 230 9.17 6.82 -29.59
C THR A 230 9.28 6.70 -28.07
N CYS A 231 9.82 5.58 -27.62
CA CYS A 231 10.14 5.32 -26.22
C CYS A 231 11.46 5.98 -25.81
N LEU A 232 11.64 6.28 -24.51
CA LEU A 232 12.95 6.62 -23.96
C LEU A 232 13.95 5.49 -24.26
N PRO A 233 15.25 5.79 -24.45
CA PRO A 233 16.27 4.76 -24.65
C PRO A 233 16.24 3.71 -23.54
N PRO A 234 16.44 2.42 -23.88
CA PRO A 234 16.31 1.31 -22.92
C PRO A 234 17.20 1.46 -21.69
N ASP A 235 18.33 2.11 -21.81
CA ASP A 235 19.28 2.34 -20.71
C ASP A 235 18.83 3.48 -19.77
N ILE A 236 18.10 4.48 -20.26
CA ILE A 236 17.45 5.51 -19.40
C ILE A 236 16.21 4.91 -18.73
N VAL A 237 15.47 4.09 -19.45
CA VAL A 237 14.36 3.29 -18.87
C VAL A 237 14.92 2.33 -17.83
N ALA A 238 16.07 1.70 -18.05
CA ALA A 238 16.72 0.80 -17.09
C ALA A 238 17.17 1.52 -15.81
N LEU A 239 17.56 2.79 -15.86
CA LEU A 239 17.83 3.60 -14.66
C LEU A 239 16.59 3.84 -13.82
N GLY A 240 15.39 3.87 -14.44
CA GLY A 240 14.11 3.93 -13.76
C GLY A 240 13.46 2.56 -13.54
N SER A 241 13.85 1.54 -14.29
CA SER A 241 13.24 0.21 -14.33
C SER A 241 13.57 -0.67 -13.12
N ALA A 242 14.51 -0.27 -12.27
CA ALA A 242 14.58 -0.82 -10.92
C ALA A 242 13.26 -0.57 -10.14
N CYS A 243 12.39 0.33 -10.63
CA CYS A 243 11.08 0.61 -10.03
C CYS A 243 9.87 0.22 -10.91
N LEU A 244 10.09 -0.09 -12.19
CA LEU A 244 9.04 -0.46 -13.14
C LEU A 244 9.58 -1.56 -14.05
N ALA A 245 9.52 -2.81 -13.59
CA ALA A 245 9.62 -3.97 -14.46
C ALA A 245 8.42 -3.94 -15.41
N LEU A 246 8.52 -3.13 -16.47
CA LEU A 246 7.56 -3.12 -17.58
C LEU A 246 7.68 -4.43 -18.33
N GLY A 247 6.59 -5.14 -18.31
CA GLY A 247 6.34 -6.45 -18.79
C GLY A 247 7.28 -6.97 -19.88
N LYS A 248 8.12 -7.93 -19.51
CA LYS A 248 8.56 -8.93 -20.47
C LYS A 248 7.30 -9.49 -21.10
N GLN A 249 7.18 -9.46 -22.44
CA GLN A 249 6.17 -10.26 -23.13
C GLN A 249 6.48 -11.73 -22.79
N ILE A 250 5.79 -12.25 -21.80
CA ILE A 250 5.84 -13.66 -21.49
C ILE A 250 5.11 -14.33 -22.66
N HIS A 251 5.83 -15.15 -23.40
CA HIS A 251 5.17 -16.05 -24.35
C HIS A 251 4.33 -16.99 -23.48
N VAL A 252 3.01 -16.73 -23.43
CA VAL A 252 2.10 -17.53 -22.61
C VAL A 252 1.75 -18.78 -23.37
N PRO A 253 2.15 -19.97 -22.88
CA PRO A 253 1.73 -21.24 -23.46
C PRO A 253 0.21 -21.38 -23.41
N ARG A 254 -0.29 -22.42 -24.09
CA ARG A 254 -1.70 -22.78 -24.11
C ARG A 254 -2.28 -22.82 -22.69
N ARG A 255 -3.53 -22.36 -22.51
CA ARG A 255 -4.24 -22.41 -21.23
C ARG A 255 -4.24 -23.83 -20.68
N ARG A 256 -3.91 -23.96 -19.41
CA ARG A 256 -3.69 -25.23 -18.74
C ARG A 256 -4.67 -25.48 -17.61
N TRP A 257 -5.02 -24.44 -16.86
CA TRP A 257 -5.84 -24.60 -15.67
C TRP A 257 -7.27 -24.11 -15.88
N ARG A 258 -8.21 -24.85 -15.29
CA ARG A 258 -9.62 -24.48 -15.25
C ARG A 258 -10.12 -24.49 -13.82
N VAL A 259 -10.88 -23.47 -13.43
CA VAL A 259 -11.55 -23.45 -12.13
C VAL A 259 -12.90 -24.13 -12.27
N PHE A 260 -13.10 -25.21 -11.50
CA PHE A 260 -14.40 -25.83 -11.30
C PHE A 260 -15.08 -25.12 -10.12
N GLU A 261 -16.37 -24.81 -10.27
CA GLU A 261 -17.14 -24.11 -9.26
C GLU A 261 -18.50 -24.79 -9.02
N LYS A 262 -18.97 -24.73 -7.78
CA LYS A 262 -20.28 -25.26 -7.39
C LYS A 262 -20.88 -24.41 -6.28
N ALA A 263 -22.10 -23.91 -6.52
CA ALA A 263 -22.92 -23.35 -5.47
C ALA A 263 -23.43 -24.47 -4.55
N LEU A 264 -23.21 -24.31 -3.25
CA LEU A 264 -23.64 -25.27 -2.24
C LEU A 264 -24.99 -24.83 -1.68
N THR A 265 -25.98 -25.72 -1.81
CA THR A 265 -27.34 -25.48 -1.32
C THR A 265 -27.49 -26.07 0.06
N SER A 266 -27.89 -25.25 1.05
CA SER A 266 -28.25 -25.76 2.38
C SER A 266 -29.68 -26.32 2.37
N CYS A 267 -29.86 -27.51 2.92
CA CYS A 267 -31.19 -28.10 3.16
C CYS A 267 -31.95 -27.42 4.31
N THR A 268 -31.34 -26.43 5.01
CA THR A 268 -31.94 -25.75 6.15
C THR A 268 -32.43 -24.36 5.77
N SER A 269 -33.73 -24.09 6.02
CA SER A 269 -34.46 -22.87 5.64
C SER A 269 -34.15 -21.62 6.47
N LEU A 270 -33.00 -21.50 7.15
CA LEU A 270 -32.64 -20.39 8.03
C LEU A 270 -31.42 -19.63 7.51
N PRO A 271 -31.59 -18.41 6.95
CA PRO A 271 -30.51 -17.60 6.40
C PRO A 271 -29.39 -17.26 7.38
N ASP A 272 -29.72 -17.06 8.66
CA ASP A 272 -28.74 -16.63 9.68
C ASP A 272 -27.80 -17.76 10.17
N LYS A 273 -28.05 -19.02 9.82
CA LYS A 273 -27.28 -20.16 10.32
C LYS A 273 -25.94 -20.34 9.62
N LEU A 274 -25.82 -20.06 8.31
CA LEU A 274 -24.66 -20.43 7.52
C LEU A 274 -23.37 -19.69 7.93
N ALA A 275 -23.47 -18.41 8.27
CA ALA A 275 -22.32 -17.62 8.73
C ALA A 275 -21.83 -18.05 10.13
N TYR A 276 -22.74 -18.51 10.99
CA TYR A 276 -22.41 -19.01 12.33
C TYR A 276 -21.78 -20.40 12.32
N ASP A 277 -21.98 -21.16 11.26
CA ASP A 277 -21.45 -22.52 11.12
C ASP A 277 -20.12 -22.60 10.38
N ALA A 278 -19.58 -21.45 9.94
CA ALA A 278 -18.30 -21.36 9.24
C ALA A 278 -17.13 -22.03 9.99
N PRO A 279 -16.99 -21.90 11.34
CA PRO A 279 -15.97 -22.62 12.08
C PRO A 279 -16.07 -24.15 11.97
N ALA A 280 -17.30 -24.69 12.00
CA ALA A 280 -17.52 -26.13 11.90
C ALA A 280 -17.17 -26.68 10.51
N LEU A 281 -17.44 -25.92 9.45
CA LEU A 281 -17.02 -26.27 8.08
C LEU A 281 -15.50 -26.28 7.97
N PHE A 282 -14.84 -25.24 8.50
CA PHE A 282 -13.40 -25.14 8.49
C PHE A 282 -12.74 -26.32 9.22
N GLU A 283 -13.19 -26.61 10.43
CA GLU A 283 -12.68 -27.75 11.21
C GLU A 283 -12.86 -29.07 10.46
N LYS A 284 -14.01 -29.30 9.88
CA LYS A 284 -14.33 -30.55 9.19
C LYS A 284 -13.57 -30.76 7.89
N LEU A 285 -13.37 -29.71 7.09
CA LEU A 285 -12.83 -29.80 5.74
C LEU A 285 -11.33 -29.55 5.67
N PHE A 286 -10.82 -28.61 6.44
CA PHE A 286 -9.48 -28.08 6.23
C PHE A 286 -8.50 -28.34 7.37
N ARG A 287 -8.97 -28.44 8.62
CA ARG A 287 -8.08 -28.65 9.74
C ARG A 287 -7.49 -30.07 9.75
N ARG A 288 -6.18 -30.16 9.96
CA ARG A 288 -5.40 -31.39 10.14
C ARG A 288 -4.36 -31.15 11.25
N ASP A 289 -3.58 -32.17 11.59
CA ASP A 289 -2.47 -32.05 12.54
C ASP A 289 -1.21 -31.44 11.89
N GLU A 290 -1.18 -31.34 10.55
CA GLU A 290 -0.14 -30.72 9.76
C GLU A 290 -0.52 -29.26 9.40
N PRO A 291 0.46 -28.34 9.22
CA PRO A 291 0.19 -26.97 8.84
C PRO A 291 -0.45 -26.84 7.46
N GLY A 292 -1.07 -25.72 7.21
CA GLY A 292 -1.54 -25.32 5.89
C GLY A 292 -3.00 -24.93 5.81
N ALA A 293 -3.78 -25.05 6.87
CA ALA A 293 -5.14 -24.50 6.86
C ALA A 293 -5.10 -22.98 6.95
N VAL A 294 -5.91 -22.32 6.10
CA VAL A 294 -6.02 -20.87 6.02
C VAL A 294 -7.49 -20.46 5.98
N TRP A 295 -7.82 -19.43 6.72
CA TRP A 295 -9.14 -18.84 6.75
C TRP A 295 -9.02 -17.31 6.78
N LEU A 296 -9.42 -16.65 5.69
CA LEU A 296 -9.65 -15.21 5.65
C LEU A 296 -11.14 -15.02 5.96
N ASP A 297 -11.43 -14.45 7.11
CA ASP A 297 -12.77 -14.45 7.71
C ASP A 297 -13.34 -13.05 7.82
N SER A 298 -14.50 -12.84 7.23
CA SER A 298 -15.33 -11.68 7.51
C SER A 298 -16.25 -12.01 8.69
N ALA A 299 -15.70 -11.92 9.91
CA ALA A 299 -16.38 -12.39 11.11
C ALA A 299 -17.58 -11.54 11.55
N ASN A 300 -17.72 -10.32 11.02
CA ASN A 300 -18.86 -9.44 11.28
C ASN A 300 -19.77 -9.31 10.05
N PRO A 301 -20.79 -10.15 9.89
CA PRO A 301 -21.68 -10.10 8.71
C PRO A 301 -22.54 -8.84 8.62
N ARG A 302 -22.62 -8.04 9.70
CA ARG A 302 -23.36 -6.76 9.71
C ARG A 302 -22.49 -5.58 9.25
N ASP A 303 -21.19 -5.79 9.10
CA ASP A 303 -20.30 -4.76 8.60
C ASP A 303 -20.45 -4.65 7.07
N PRO A 304 -20.70 -3.45 6.52
CA PRO A 304 -20.78 -3.26 5.07
C PRO A 304 -19.52 -3.65 4.31
N GLN A 305 -18.39 -3.79 4.99
CA GLN A 305 -17.12 -4.24 4.42
C GLN A 305 -16.92 -5.75 4.49
N SER A 306 -17.79 -6.47 5.20
CA SER A 306 -17.77 -7.94 5.31
C SER A 306 -18.43 -8.56 4.09
N HIS A 307 -17.67 -8.76 3.03
CA HIS A 307 -18.22 -9.26 1.76
C HIS A 307 -18.03 -10.76 1.57
N VAL A 308 -16.87 -11.30 1.90
CA VAL A 308 -16.50 -12.69 1.59
C VAL A 308 -15.66 -13.30 2.70
N SER A 309 -15.95 -14.55 3.05
CA SER A 309 -15.13 -15.40 3.91
C SER A 309 -14.55 -16.55 3.09
N ILE A 310 -13.24 -16.79 3.21
CA ILE A 310 -12.50 -17.76 2.38
C ILE A 310 -11.85 -18.79 3.29
N GLN A 311 -12.19 -20.05 3.09
CA GLN A 311 -11.60 -21.19 3.80
C GLN A 311 -10.87 -22.09 2.81
N SER A 312 -9.65 -22.49 3.14
CA SER A 312 -8.86 -23.35 2.27
C SER A 312 -7.79 -24.13 3.06
N ARG A 313 -7.10 -25.02 2.36
CA ARG A 313 -5.88 -25.68 2.80
C ARG A 313 -4.83 -25.64 1.70
N ALA A 314 -3.59 -25.43 2.10
CA ALA A 314 -2.45 -25.39 1.20
C ALA A 314 -2.19 -26.75 0.52
N THR A 315 -1.96 -26.73 -0.76
CA THR A 315 -1.36 -27.83 -1.52
C THR A 315 0.16 -27.85 -1.34
N CYS A 316 0.75 -26.66 -1.26
CA CYS A 316 2.12 -26.46 -0.81
C CYS A 316 2.24 -25.13 -0.05
N ILE A 317 3.24 -25.05 0.83
CA ILE A 317 3.57 -23.81 1.55
C ILE A 317 4.94 -23.36 1.10
N MET A 318 5.08 -22.07 0.81
CA MET A 318 6.33 -21.44 0.43
C MET A 318 6.80 -20.48 1.52
N THR A 319 8.08 -20.53 1.86
CA THR A 319 8.70 -19.62 2.83
C THR A 319 9.94 -18.96 2.24
N TYR A 320 10.21 -17.73 2.66
CA TYR A 320 11.34 -16.94 2.20
C TYR A 320 11.94 -16.12 3.35
N ASP A 321 13.27 -16.14 3.47
CA ASP A 321 14.02 -15.50 4.56
C ASP A 321 14.96 -14.38 4.09
N MET A 322 14.73 -13.82 2.90
CA MET A 322 15.59 -12.77 2.30
C MET A 322 17.04 -13.24 2.04
N ASP A 323 17.23 -14.52 1.89
CA ASP A 323 18.52 -15.17 1.60
C ASP A 323 18.66 -15.59 0.13
N GLY A 324 17.71 -15.18 -0.71
CA GLY A 324 17.64 -15.57 -2.12
C GLY A 324 17.13 -16.98 -2.36
N VAL A 325 16.65 -17.68 -1.33
CA VAL A 325 16.18 -19.06 -1.41
C VAL A 325 14.69 -19.16 -1.09
N LEU A 326 13.90 -19.60 -2.04
CA LEU A 326 12.49 -19.93 -1.85
C LEU A 326 12.38 -21.40 -1.41
N ARG A 327 11.85 -21.64 -0.21
CA ARG A 327 11.64 -22.99 0.32
C ARG A 327 10.21 -23.42 0.10
N VAL A 328 10.02 -24.57 -0.52
CA VAL A 328 8.70 -25.15 -0.79
C VAL A 328 8.50 -26.38 0.09
N HIS A 329 7.53 -26.28 0.98
CA HIS A 329 7.17 -27.31 1.96
C HIS A 329 5.99 -28.12 1.40
N GLN A 330 6.19 -29.42 1.31
CA GLN A 330 5.17 -30.43 1.02
C GLN A 330 5.20 -31.48 2.13
N PRO A 331 4.20 -32.34 2.30
CA PRO A 331 4.25 -33.41 3.29
C PRO A 331 5.57 -34.19 3.21
N ASN A 332 6.33 -34.18 4.29
CA ASN A 332 7.62 -34.89 4.47
C ASN A 332 8.79 -34.43 3.57
N VAL A 333 8.66 -33.33 2.82
CA VAL A 333 9.72 -32.84 1.91
C VAL A 333 9.78 -31.32 1.93
N VAL A 334 10.98 -30.81 2.10
CA VAL A 334 11.29 -29.39 1.87
C VAL A 334 12.23 -29.28 0.67
N ARG A 335 11.88 -28.48 -0.29
CA ARG A 335 12.69 -28.23 -1.50
C ARG A 335 13.15 -26.78 -1.51
N CYS A 336 14.38 -26.55 -1.92
CA CYS A 336 14.95 -25.21 -2.03
C CYS A 336 15.08 -24.86 -3.51
N LEU A 337 14.60 -23.66 -3.87
CA LEU A 337 14.79 -23.06 -5.18
C LEU A 337 15.66 -21.82 -4.99
N ASP A 338 16.83 -21.81 -5.61
CA ASP A 338 17.69 -20.64 -5.63
C ASP A 338 17.10 -19.63 -6.60
N MET A 339 16.78 -18.44 -6.11
CA MET A 339 16.29 -17.37 -6.95
C MET A 339 17.44 -16.77 -7.78
N ASN A 340 17.10 -16.24 -8.95
CA ASN A 340 18.09 -15.54 -9.75
C ASN A 340 18.68 -14.36 -8.92
N PRO A 341 20.03 -14.19 -8.85
CA PRO A 341 20.66 -13.13 -8.04
C PRO A 341 20.18 -11.69 -8.34
N HIS A 342 19.56 -11.48 -9.48
CA HIS A 342 19.00 -10.18 -9.90
C HIS A 342 17.47 -10.09 -9.79
N GLN A 343 16.83 -11.12 -9.24
CA GLN A 343 15.38 -11.21 -9.09
C GLN A 343 15.02 -11.03 -7.60
N THR A 344 14.16 -10.08 -7.32
CA THR A 344 13.57 -9.94 -5.99
C THR A 344 12.43 -10.95 -5.81
N LEU A 345 12.03 -11.16 -4.55
CA LEU A 345 10.83 -11.93 -4.27
C LEU A 345 9.58 -11.36 -4.96
N TRP A 346 9.48 -10.02 -5.05
CA TRP A 346 8.40 -9.34 -5.71
C TRP A 346 8.33 -9.66 -7.21
N ASP A 347 9.50 -9.67 -7.88
CA ASP A 347 9.59 -10.05 -9.31
C ASP A 347 9.15 -11.51 -9.51
N TRP A 348 9.58 -12.41 -8.62
CA TRP A 348 9.20 -13.81 -8.67
C TRP A 348 7.68 -14.00 -8.50
N MET A 349 7.08 -13.33 -7.52
CA MET A 349 5.64 -13.40 -7.25
C MET A 349 4.83 -12.79 -8.40
N GLU A 350 5.27 -11.66 -8.96
CA GLU A 350 4.62 -11.03 -10.10
C GLU A 350 4.62 -11.97 -11.31
N ASP A 351 5.77 -12.55 -11.64
CA ASP A 351 5.90 -13.48 -12.76
C ASP A 351 5.06 -14.75 -12.55
N ALA A 352 5.03 -15.30 -11.34
CA ALA A 352 4.22 -16.46 -10.99
C ALA A 352 2.71 -16.17 -11.12
N GLN A 353 2.26 -15.03 -10.58
CA GLN A 353 0.86 -14.63 -10.62
C GLN A 353 0.41 -14.30 -12.05
N ARG A 354 1.24 -13.62 -12.82
CA ARG A 354 1.00 -13.28 -14.22
C ARG A 354 0.89 -14.55 -15.07
N THR A 355 1.75 -15.53 -14.83
CA THR A 355 1.71 -16.85 -15.52
C THR A 355 0.42 -17.60 -15.18
N LEU A 356 0.03 -17.66 -13.90
CA LEU A 356 -1.23 -18.27 -13.49
C LEU A 356 -2.43 -17.62 -14.18
N GLN A 357 -2.55 -16.29 -14.13
CA GLN A 357 -3.66 -15.56 -14.75
C GLN A 357 -3.76 -15.81 -16.24
N ALA A 358 -2.63 -15.86 -16.94
CA ALA A 358 -2.59 -16.04 -18.38
C ALA A 358 -2.94 -17.48 -18.81
N GLN A 359 -2.60 -18.48 -17.98
CA GLN A 359 -2.83 -19.89 -18.28
C GLN A 359 -4.13 -20.46 -17.71
N VAL A 360 -4.85 -19.70 -16.86
CA VAL A 360 -6.20 -20.08 -16.40
C VAL A 360 -7.24 -19.75 -17.47
N HIS A 361 -8.18 -20.69 -17.72
CA HIS A 361 -9.30 -20.44 -18.61
C HIS A 361 -10.17 -19.28 -18.09
N PRO A 362 -10.74 -18.44 -18.99
CA PRO A 362 -11.65 -17.38 -18.58
C PRO A 362 -12.79 -17.96 -17.75
N MET A 363 -13.10 -17.25 -16.69
CA MET A 363 -14.16 -17.62 -15.77
C MET A 363 -15.46 -16.91 -16.10
N SER A 364 -16.57 -17.45 -15.61
CA SER A 364 -17.88 -16.83 -15.78
C SER A 364 -17.88 -15.40 -15.19
N PRO A 365 -18.41 -14.40 -15.93
CA PRO A 365 -18.48 -13.02 -15.45
C PRO A 365 -19.44 -12.83 -14.25
N ASN A 366 -20.29 -13.82 -13.96
CA ASN A 366 -21.27 -13.77 -12.86
C ASN A 366 -20.73 -14.27 -11.51
N ALA A 367 -19.43 -14.45 -11.36
CA ALA A 367 -18.87 -14.91 -10.09
C ALA A 367 -18.90 -13.81 -9.04
N HIS A 368 -19.68 -14.02 -8.00
CA HIS A 368 -19.87 -13.09 -6.88
C HIS A 368 -18.64 -12.97 -5.95
N THR A 369 -17.63 -13.85 -6.09
CA THR A 369 -16.45 -13.87 -5.24
C THR A 369 -15.20 -13.52 -6.00
N GLN A 370 -14.36 -12.64 -5.44
CA GLN A 370 -13.10 -12.18 -6.05
C GLN A 370 -11.98 -13.23 -5.95
N PHE A 371 -11.89 -13.97 -4.84
CA PHE A 371 -10.90 -15.04 -4.64
C PHE A 371 -11.53 -16.40 -4.92
N ARG A 372 -10.85 -17.24 -5.69
CA ARG A 372 -11.30 -18.60 -6.01
C ARG A 372 -10.26 -19.66 -5.64
N THR A 373 -9.04 -19.47 -6.08
CA THR A 373 -7.85 -20.26 -5.78
C THR A 373 -6.63 -19.36 -5.90
N GLY A 374 -5.48 -19.76 -5.34
CA GLY A 374 -4.25 -18.98 -5.43
C GLY A 374 -3.47 -18.92 -4.12
N PHE A 375 -2.74 -17.83 -3.91
CA PHE A 375 -1.85 -17.67 -2.79
C PHE A 375 -2.54 -16.94 -1.62
N VAL A 376 -2.38 -17.48 -0.41
CA VAL A 376 -2.81 -16.87 0.86
C VAL A 376 -1.66 -16.94 1.85
N GLY A 377 -1.31 -15.84 2.51
CA GLY A 377 -0.21 -15.85 3.45
C GLY A 377 0.09 -14.48 4.04
N TYR A 378 1.33 -14.26 4.44
CA TYR A 378 1.78 -12.99 4.97
C TYR A 378 3.14 -12.58 4.39
N TRP A 379 3.36 -11.27 4.42
CA TRP A 379 4.65 -10.62 4.19
C TRP A 379 5.06 -9.88 5.46
N GLY A 380 6.25 -10.23 5.97
CA GLY A 380 6.83 -9.53 7.11
C GLY A 380 7.31 -8.14 6.73
N TYR A 381 7.39 -7.27 7.72
CA TYR A 381 7.83 -5.88 7.53
C TYR A 381 9.29 -5.79 7.04
N GLU A 382 10.10 -6.81 7.32
CA GLU A 382 11.51 -6.92 6.92
C GLU A 382 11.70 -6.88 5.39
N LEU A 383 10.71 -7.35 4.63
CA LEU A 383 10.75 -7.32 3.15
C LEU A 383 10.83 -5.91 2.55
N LYS A 384 10.59 -4.86 3.36
CA LYS A 384 10.81 -3.47 2.95
C LYS A 384 12.24 -3.23 2.49
N ASP A 385 13.22 -3.90 3.09
CA ASP A 385 14.63 -3.72 2.76
C ASP A 385 14.91 -4.17 1.32
N GLU A 386 14.29 -5.27 0.88
CA GLU A 386 14.37 -5.74 -0.49
C GLU A 386 13.60 -4.81 -1.45
N SER A 387 12.38 -4.41 -1.11
CA SER A 387 11.56 -3.54 -1.96
C SER A 387 12.11 -2.12 -2.12
N LEU A 388 12.90 -1.65 -1.16
CA LEU A 388 13.57 -0.35 -1.19
C LEU A 388 15.01 -0.42 -1.75
N GLY A 389 15.49 -1.62 -2.11
CA GLY A 389 16.87 -1.83 -2.56
C GLY A 389 17.92 -1.52 -1.47
N LEU A 390 17.50 -1.58 -0.20
CA LEU A 390 18.41 -1.42 0.92
C LEU A 390 19.26 -2.68 1.04
N ALA A 391 20.58 -2.51 1.31
CA ALA A 391 21.41 -3.67 1.62
C ALA A 391 20.80 -4.40 2.81
N PRO A 392 20.65 -5.75 2.75
CA PRO A 392 20.18 -6.50 3.90
C PRO A 392 21.01 -6.06 5.10
N LEU A 393 20.37 -5.67 6.19
CA LEU A 393 21.05 -5.37 7.44
C LEU A 393 21.74 -6.66 7.89
N SER A 394 22.90 -6.92 7.30
CA SER A 394 23.71 -8.11 7.55
C SER A 394 23.92 -8.23 9.04
N SER A 395 23.54 -9.35 9.61
CA SER A 395 23.87 -9.85 10.95
C SER A 395 23.44 -9.04 12.18
N LYS A 396 22.93 -7.82 12.05
CA LYS A 396 22.30 -7.07 13.16
C LYS A 396 20.78 -7.13 13.12
N ARG A 397 20.22 -8.18 12.54
CA ARG A 397 18.80 -8.45 12.65
C ARG A 397 18.49 -8.65 14.12
N TYR A 398 17.84 -7.63 14.69
CA TYR A 398 17.23 -7.67 16.01
C TYR A 398 18.01 -8.54 17.00
N GLU A 399 18.96 -7.93 17.73
CA GLU A 399 19.34 -8.56 18.99
C GLU A 399 18.01 -8.78 19.73
N PRO A 400 17.67 -10.04 20.10
CA PRO A 400 16.48 -10.26 20.89
C PRO A 400 16.62 -9.38 22.13
N HIS A 401 15.63 -8.52 22.38
CA HIS A 401 15.60 -7.79 23.64
C HIS A 401 15.72 -8.85 24.74
N SER A 402 16.85 -8.83 25.46
CA SER A 402 17.21 -9.83 26.45
C SER A 402 16.07 -9.95 27.47
N GLY A 403 15.33 -11.05 27.42
CA GLY A 403 14.27 -11.33 28.39
C GLY A 403 13.00 -11.94 27.82
N THR A 404 12.78 -11.92 26.51
CA THR A 404 11.57 -12.48 25.90
C THR A 404 11.85 -13.86 25.34
N GLY A 405 11.10 -14.85 25.75
CA GLY A 405 11.23 -16.23 25.27
C GLY A 405 10.76 -16.46 23.83
N PHE A 406 10.33 -15.39 23.13
CA PHE A 406 9.88 -15.46 21.74
C PHE A 406 11.04 -15.14 20.78
N ASP A 407 11.54 -16.18 20.15
CA ASP A 407 12.61 -16.08 19.15
C ASP A 407 12.01 -15.77 17.78
N ARG A 408 12.04 -14.51 17.39
CA ARG A 408 11.57 -14.02 16.06
C ARG A 408 12.37 -14.58 14.91
N THR A 409 13.57 -15.08 15.14
CA THR A 409 14.39 -15.71 14.09
C THR A 409 13.77 -17.02 13.59
N LYS A 410 12.71 -17.50 14.25
CA LYS A 410 11.99 -18.71 13.88
C LYS A 410 10.83 -18.50 12.90
N LEU A 411 10.46 -17.24 12.58
CA LEU A 411 9.46 -16.95 11.56
C LEU A 411 10.15 -16.54 10.27
N PRO A 412 9.76 -17.11 9.11
CA PRO A 412 10.25 -16.64 7.82
C PRO A 412 9.82 -15.18 7.55
N ALA A 413 10.60 -14.45 6.74
CA ALA A 413 10.25 -13.09 6.33
C ALA A 413 8.94 -13.04 5.54
N ALA A 414 8.61 -14.11 4.84
CA ALA A 414 7.32 -14.29 4.19
C ALA A 414 6.92 -15.76 4.11
N GLN A 415 5.61 -16.03 4.13
CA GLN A 415 5.05 -17.36 3.92
C GLN A 415 3.74 -17.29 3.15
N TRP A 416 3.58 -18.18 2.18
CA TRP A 416 2.34 -18.35 1.42
C TRP A 416 1.94 -19.81 1.32
N ALA A 417 0.64 -20.03 1.42
CA ALA A 417 -0.04 -21.27 1.08
C ALA A 417 -0.56 -21.14 -0.36
N PHE A 418 -0.21 -22.05 -1.26
CA PHE A 418 -0.91 -22.19 -2.54
C PHE A 418 -2.15 -23.03 -2.31
N CYS A 419 -3.31 -22.47 -2.58
CA CYS A 419 -4.62 -23.05 -2.36
C CYS A 419 -5.25 -23.40 -3.70
N ASP A 420 -5.30 -24.69 -4.05
CA ASP A 420 -5.92 -25.17 -5.28
C ASP A 420 -7.41 -25.50 -5.12
N HIS A 421 -7.93 -25.43 -3.91
CA HIS A 421 -9.35 -25.58 -3.61
C HIS A 421 -9.76 -24.68 -2.45
N ALA A 422 -10.99 -24.20 -2.48
CA ALA A 422 -11.49 -23.28 -1.46
C ALA A 422 -13.01 -23.38 -1.28
N LEU A 423 -13.47 -22.98 -0.08
CA LEU A 423 -14.84 -22.61 0.19
C LEU A 423 -14.92 -21.10 0.37
N CYS A 424 -15.85 -20.45 -0.29
CA CYS A 424 -16.09 -19.02 -0.17
C CYS A 424 -17.54 -18.78 0.24
N LEU A 425 -17.75 -18.04 1.33
CA LEU A 425 -19.06 -17.55 1.74
C LEU A 425 -19.22 -16.11 1.24
N ASP A 426 -20.20 -15.89 0.40
CA ASP A 426 -20.67 -14.55 0.07
C ASP A 426 -21.72 -14.14 1.12
N HIS A 427 -21.38 -13.16 1.95
CA HIS A 427 -22.26 -12.67 3.00
C HIS A 427 -23.48 -11.88 2.46
N ALA A 428 -23.36 -11.28 1.28
CA ALA A 428 -24.45 -10.52 0.67
C ALA A 428 -25.60 -11.45 0.19
N THR A 429 -25.22 -12.58 -0.39
CA THR A 429 -26.17 -13.59 -0.88
C THR A 429 -26.38 -14.74 0.10
N ASN A 430 -25.58 -14.79 1.16
CA ASN A 430 -25.51 -15.90 2.12
C ASN A 430 -25.32 -17.27 1.44
N THR A 431 -24.49 -17.31 0.43
CA THR A 431 -24.25 -18.50 -0.41
C THR A 431 -22.81 -18.99 -0.24
N TRP A 432 -22.67 -20.30 0.00
CA TRP A 432 -21.38 -20.96 -0.08
C TRP A 432 -21.07 -21.40 -1.50
N MET A 433 -19.87 -21.07 -1.96
CA MET A 433 -19.31 -21.53 -3.23
C MET A 433 -18.09 -22.42 -2.97
N ALA A 434 -18.03 -23.57 -3.58
CA ALA A 434 -16.84 -24.43 -3.60
C ALA A 434 -16.10 -24.25 -4.92
N TYR A 435 -14.78 -24.09 -4.84
CA TYR A 435 -13.88 -23.92 -5.99
C TYR A 435 -12.78 -25.00 -5.98
N ALA A 436 -12.37 -25.42 -7.17
CA ALA A 436 -11.22 -26.28 -7.37
C ALA A 436 -10.48 -25.89 -8.64
N LEU A 437 -9.15 -25.77 -8.57
CA LEU A 437 -8.28 -25.55 -9.71
C LEU A 437 -7.91 -26.90 -10.33
N VAL A 438 -8.38 -27.12 -11.54
CA VAL A 438 -8.14 -28.37 -12.29
C VAL A 438 -6.97 -28.17 -13.24
N ASP A 439 -6.01 -29.10 -13.21
CA ASP A 439 -4.93 -29.19 -14.17
C ASP A 439 -5.39 -30.04 -15.38
N GLU A 440 -5.57 -29.42 -16.53
CA GLU A 440 -5.94 -30.06 -17.79
C GLU A 440 -4.71 -30.54 -18.59
N GLY A 441 -3.51 -30.36 -18.03
CA GLY A 441 -2.24 -30.73 -18.67
C GLY A 441 -1.73 -29.66 -19.64
N GLY A 442 -0.46 -29.71 -19.93
CA GLY A 442 0.25 -28.79 -20.81
C GLY A 442 1.55 -28.30 -20.18
N ASP A 443 2.30 -27.50 -20.93
CA ASP A 443 3.55 -26.94 -20.47
C ASP A 443 3.32 -25.69 -19.63
N THR A 444 4.08 -25.54 -18.55
CA THR A 444 4.20 -24.31 -17.77
C THR A 444 5.43 -23.51 -18.20
N CYS A 445 5.46 -22.25 -17.85
CA CYS A 445 6.60 -21.37 -18.08
C CYS A 445 6.95 -20.58 -16.81
N GLY A 446 8.12 -19.95 -16.85
CA GLY A 446 8.58 -19.07 -15.76
C GLY A 446 8.68 -19.77 -14.42
N PRO A 447 8.43 -19.04 -13.32
CA PRO A 447 8.58 -19.56 -11.95
C PRO A 447 7.75 -20.80 -11.64
N LEU A 448 6.60 -20.97 -12.30
CA LEU A 448 5.73 -22.13 -12.07
C LEU A 448 6.31 -23.40 -12.68
N ALA A 449 7.03 -23.31 -13.79
CA ALA A 449 7.75 -24.45 -14.36
C ALA A 449 8.87 -24.91 -13.44
N GLU A 450 9.54 -23.99 -12.74
CA GLU A 450 10.54 -24.33 -11.74
C GLU A 450 9.93 -25.10 -10.56
N LEU A 451 8.79 -24.66 -10.06
CA LEU A 451 8.06 -25.39 -9.02
C LEU A 451 7.73 -26.82 -9.44
N GLU A 452 7.28 -27.02 -10.68
CA GLU A 452 6.94 -28.34 -11.21
C GLU A 452 8.16 -29.26 -11.40
N THR A 453 9.29 -28.72 -11.87
CA THR A 453 10.55 -29.51 -11.96
C THR A 453 10.99 -30.03 -10.59
N HIS A 454 10.60 -29.34 -9.52
CA HIS A 454 10.80 -29.76 -8.14
C HIS A 454 9.64 -30.63 -7.61
N GLY A 455 8.73 -31.09 -8.47
CA GLY A 455 7.64 -32.01 -8.10
C GLY A 455 6.50 -31.33 -7.33
N VAL A 456 6.39 -29.99 -7.41
CA VAL A 456 5.25 -29.26 -6.86
C VAL A 456 4.12 -29.31 -7.88
N ARG A 457 3.00 -29.86 -7.49
CA ARG A 457 1.81 -29.89 -8.34
C ARG A 457 0.95 -28.67 -8.03
N LEU A 458 0.59 -27.92 -9.07
CA LEU A 458 -0.34 -26.79 -9.02
C LEU A 458 -1.67 -27.21 -9.66
N GLY A 459 -2.71 -27.27 -8.85
CA GLY A 459 -4.02 -27.79 -9.27
C GLY A 459 -4.14 -29.31 -9.14
N MET A 460 -5.33 -29.82 -9.30
CA MET A 460 -5.68 -31.23 -9.09
C MET A 460 -6.28 -31.87 -10.37
N PRO A 461 -6.28 -33.20 -10.52
CA PRO A 461 -7.03 -33.86 -11.58
C PRO A 461 -8.53 -33.59 -11.47
N ALA A 462 -9.23 -33.61 -12.60
CA ALA A 462 -10.68 -33.37 -12.68
C ALA A 462 -11.49 -34.30 -11.74
N ALA A 463 -11.12 -35.55 -11.62
CA ALA A 463 -11.79 -36.50 -10.72
C ALA A 463 -11.65 -36.14 -9.24
N GLU A 464 -10.49 -35.61 -8.83
CA GLU A 464 -10.26 -35.12 -7.45
C GLU A 464 -11.06 -33.84 -7.19
N ALA A 465 -11.14 -32.94 -8.18
CA ALA A 465 -11.95 -31.74 -8.10
C ALA A 465 -13.44 -32.05 -7.92
N GLU A 466 -13.98 -32.98 -8.69
CA GLU A 466 -15.38 -33.43 -8.57
C GLU A 466 -15.64 -34.09 -7.21
N ALA A 467 -14.69 -34.90 -6.73
CA ALA A 467 -14.77 -35.52 -5.40
C ALA A 467 -14.77 -34.45 -4.29
N TRP A 468 -13.90 -33.41 -4.41
CA TRP A 468 -13.86 -32.27 -3.51
C TRP A 468 -15.20 -31.51 -3.49
N LEU A 469 -15.73 -31.13 -4.64
CA LEU A 469 -17.01 -30.42 -4.75
C LEU A 469 -18.17 -31.22 -4.12
N THR A 470 -18.12 -32.55 -4.26
CA THR A 470 -19.09 -33.46 -3.64
C THR A 470 -18.91 -33.55 -2.13
N GLN A 471 -17.65 -33.60 -1.64
CA GLN A 471 -17.33 -33.59 -0.21
C GLN A 471 -17.77 -32.28 0.44
N ALA A 472 -17.53 -31.13 -0.20
CA ALA A 472 -17.95 -29.83 0.27
C ALA A 472 -19.48 -29.76 0.46
N GLN A 473 -20.25 -30.26 -0.54
CA GLN A 473 -21.72 -30.34 -0.43
C GLN A 473 -22.16 -31.21 0.75
N ARG A 474 -21.59 -32.40 0.89
CA ARG A 474 -21.91 -33.31 2.02
C ARG A 474 -21.56 -32.70 3.38
N ALA A 475 -20.49 -31.89 3.43
CA ALA A 475 -20.12 -31.20 4.65
C ALA A 475 -21.16 -30.15 5.06
N VAL A 476 -21.66 -29.38 4.11
CA VAL A 476 -22.75 -28.41 4.32
C VAL A 476 -24.05 -29.11 4.72
N ASP A 477 -24.41 -30.21 4.05
CA ASP A 477 -25.67 -30.95 4.32
C ASP A 477 -25.69 -31.58 5.74
N SER A 478 -24.51 -31.93 6.28
CA SER A 478 -24.35 -32.59 7.57
C SER A 478 -23.79 -31.67 8.66
N LEU A 479 -23.90 -30.35 8.47
CA LEU A 479 -23.31 -29.35 9.36
C LEU A 479 -24.02 -29.36 10.72
N GLN A 480 -23.21 -29.41 11.79
CA GLN A 480 -23.65 -29.26 13.17
C GLN A 480 -22.97 -28.05 13.79
N ARG A 481 -23.70 -27.29 14.60
CA ARG A 481 -23.13 -26.13 15.30
C ARG A 481 -21.97 -26.59 16.20
N MET A 482 -20.84 -25.92 16.11
CA MET A 482 -19.77 -26.09 17.10
C MET A 482 -20.25 -25.69 18.49
N ALA A 483 -19.77 -26.40 19.50
CA ALA A 483 -19.94 -25.99 20.89
C ALA A 483 -19.25 -24.66 21.14
N ASP A 484 -19.82 -23.82 21.99
CA ASP A 484 -19.20 -22.56 22.38
C ASP A 484 -17.84 -22.84 23.05
N VAL A 485 -16.82 -22.17 22.55
CA VAL A 485 -15.46 -22.30 23.11
C VAL A 485 -15.38 -21.45 24.37
N PRO A 486 -15.04 -22.01 25.54
CA PRO A 486 -14.90 -21.23 26.75
C PRO A 486 -13.77 -20.19 26.58
N PRO A 487 -13.93 -18.97 27.10
CA PRO A 487 -12.91 -17.93 26.99
C PRO A 487 -11.62 -18.37 27.70
N ALA A 488 -10.51 -18.38 26.98
CA ALA A 488 -9.19 -18.59 27.58
C ALA A 488 -8.71 -17.29 28.23
N SER A 489 -8.31 -17.37 29.50
CA SER A 489 -7.65 -16.25 30.18
C SER A 489 -6.15 -16.29 29.88
N LEU A 490 -5.68 -15.34 29.10
CA LEU A 490 -4.25 -15.16 28.81
C LEU A 490 -3.70 -14.05 29.70
N LYS A 491 -2.59 -14.33 30.41
CA LYS A 491 -1.81 -13.30 31.08
C LYS A 491 -0.79 -12.76 30.09
N VAL A 492 -0.90 -11.48 29.77
CA VAL A 492 0.02 -10.78 28.85
C VAL A 492 0.70 -9.64 29.60
N HIS A 493 1.92 -9.29 29.20
CA HIS A 493 2.66 -8.13 29.65
C HIS A 493 3.24 -7.38 28.46
N THR A 494 3.51 -6.10 28.61
CA THR A 494 4.17 -5.28 27.58
C THR A 494 5.66 -5.57 27.57
N VAL A 495 6.26 -5.63 26.39
CA VAL A 495 7.72 -5.77 26.22
C VAL A 495 8.43 -4.50 26.65
N ASP A 496 7.92 -3.35 26.23
CA ASP A 496 8.44 -2.04 26.63
C ASP A 496 7.77 -1.59 27.93
N ASP A 497 8.54 -1.09 28.90
CA ASP A 497 7.95 -0.36 30.02
C ASP A 497 7.41 1.00 29.58
N ALA A 498 6.53 1.58 30.39
CA ALA A 498 5.87 2.84 30.08
C ALA A 498 6.84 4.02 29.90
N GLY A 499 8.00 4.02 30.57
CA GLY A 499 9.02 5.06 30.46
C GLY A 499 9.71 4.99 29.09
N VAL A 500 10.21 3.82 28.74
CA VAL A 500 10.85 3.57 27.43
C VAL A 500 9.90 3.91 26.27
N TYR A 501 8.63 3.53 26.38
CA TYR A 501 7.66 3.83 25.31
C TYR A 501 7.40 5.33 25.15
N LYS A 502 7.30 6.09 26.28
CA LYS A 502 7.17 7.56 26.25
C LYS A 502 8.40 8.23 25.64
N ASP A 503 9.61 7.77 25.97
CA ASP A 503 10.85 8.32 25.41
C ASP A 503 10.90 8.10 23.88
N ARG A 504 10.40 6.97 23.38
CA ARG A 504 10.26 6.71 21.95
C ARG A 504 9.24 7.63 21.28
N ILE A 505 8.12 7.93 21.95
CA ILE A 505 7.15 8.93 21.45
C ILE A 505 7.83 10.29 21.29
N GLU A 506 8.59 10.73 22.30
CA GLU A 506 9.30 12.02 22.23
C GLU A 506 10.40 12.02 21.15
N ALA A 507 11.04 10.87 20.89
CA ALA A 507 11.97 10.74 19.78
C ALA A 507 11.24 10.88 18.43
N CYS A 508 10.08 10.22 18.24
CA CYS A 508 9.25 10.38 17.04
C CYS A 508 8.86 11.83 16.80
N ARG A 509 8.44 12.54 17.86
CA ARG A 509 8.12 13.98 17.77
C ARG A 509 9.30 14.83 17.29
N ARG A 510 10.51 14.54 17.79
CA ARG A 510 11.73 15.24 17.34
C ARG A 510 12.02 14.97 15.86
N TYR A 511 11.90 13.71 15.38
CA TYR A 511 12.10 13.39 13.98
C TYR A 511 11.08 14.07 13.07
N ILE A 512 9.82 14.15 13.49
CA ILE A 512 8.79 14.88 12.74
C ILE A 512 9.11 16.39 12.72
N ALA A 513 9.53 16.96 13.86
CA ALA A 513 9.83 18.39 13.95
C ALA A 513 11.06 18.76 13.10
N SER A 514 12.07 17.89 13.00
CA SER A 514 13.26 18.12 12.15
C SER A 514 13.02 17.90 10.65
N GLY A 515 11.84 17.38 10.26
CA GLY A 515 11.52 17.12 8.85
C GLY A 515 11.97 15.77 8.33
N GLU A 516 12.51 14.89 9.19
CA GLU A 516 12.94 13.53 8.81
C GLU A 516 11.77 12.62 8.42
N SER A 517 10.58 12.90 8.94
CA SER A 517 9.36 12.19 8.60
C SER A 517 8.15 13.11 8.84
N TYR A 518 7.04 12.83 8.20
CA TYR A 518 5.76 13.49 8.45
C TYR A 518 4.84 12.65 9.34
N GLU A 519 5.05 11.35 9.38
CA GLU A 519 4.34 10.37 10.22
C GLU A 519 5.25 9.22 10.60
N LEU A 520 5.12 8.71 11.82
CA LEU A 520 5.85 7.54 12.31
C LEU A 520 4.91 6.59 13.03
N CYS A 521 4.88 5.33 12.62
CA CYS A 521 4.13 4.25 13.26
C CYS A 521 4.96 3.61 14.36
N LEU A 522 4.83 4.14 15.59
CA LEU A 522 5.46 3.53 16.75
C LEU A 522 4.64 2.34 17.24
N THR A 523 5.29 1.19 17.38
CA THR A 523 4.66 -0.05 17.87
C THR A 523 5.34 -0.57 19.13
N THR A 524 4.61 -1.30 19.94
CA THR A 524 5.13 -2.15 21.01
C THR A 524 4.46 -3.52 20.93
N GLN A 525 4.94 -4.45 21.75
CA GLN A 525 4.43 -5.81 21.79
C GLN A 525 3.91 -6.18 23.17
N PHE A 526 2.94 -7.08 23.14
CA PHE A 526 2.49 -7.79 24.32
C PHE A 526 2.89 -9.25 24.19
N GLU A 527 3.47 -9.81 25.24
CA GLU A 527 3.86 -11.21 25.28
C GLU A 527 3.14 -11.94 26.40
N GLY A 528 2.95 -13.24 26.21
CA GLY A 528 2.29 -14.06 27.20
C GLY A 528 2.54 -15.54 26.94
N THR A 529 2.25 -16.34 27.97
CA THR A 529 2.37 -17.81 27.87
C THR A 529 0.99 -18.42 27.70
N LEU A 530 0.87 -19.29 26.70
CA LEU A 530 -0.35 -20.07 26.47
C LEU A 530 -0.55 -21.07 27.64
N PRO A 531 -1.76 -21.18 28.18
CA PRO A 531 -2.09 -22.08 29.26
C PRO A 531 -2.27 -23.56 28.82
N PHE A 532 -1.93 -23.85 27.55
CA PHE A 532 -2.10 -25.16 26.91
C PHE A 532 -0.89 -25.50 26.03
N SER A 533 -0.74 -26.77 25.67
CA SER A 533 0.31 -27.22 24.75
C SER A 533 0.04 -26.70 23.34
N PRO A 534 1.06 -26.17 22.62
CA PRO A 534 0.96 -25.71 21.26
C PRO A 534 0.46 -26.81 20.31
N SER A 535 -0.62 -26.56 19.61
CA SER A 535 -1.14 -27.41 18.53
C SER A 535 -2.06 -26.58 17.62
N TYR A 536 -2.22 -26.98 16.37
CA TYR A 536 -3.16 -26.29 15.48
C TYR A 536 -4.61 -26.35 16.00
N ALA A 537 -4.99 -27.43 16.68
CA ALA A 537 -6.30 -27.57 17.33
C ALA A 537 -6.50 -26.51 18.42
N SER A 538 -5.50 -26.32 19.31
CA SER A 538 -5.58 -25.33 20.38
C SER A 538 -5.56 -23.90 19.85
N TYR A 539 -4.78 -23.61 18.81
CA TYR A 539 -4.77 -22.30 18.15
C TYR A 539 -6.09 -22.00 17.46
N PHE A 540 -6.69 -22.98 16.78
CA PHE A 540 -8.00 -22.80 16.17
C PHE A 540 -9.09 -22.53 17.21
N SER A 541 -9.09 -23.24 18.32
CA SER A 541 -10.00 -22.99 19.45
C SER A 541 -9.82 -21.57 20.00
N LEU A 542 -8.57 -21.11 20.15
CA LEU A 542 -8.28 -19.74 20.57
C LEU A 542 -8.77 -18.71 19.56
N TYR A 543 -8.60 -18.98 18.26
CA TYR A 543 -9.13 -18.12 17.20
C TYR A 543 -10.67 -18.02 17.24
N CYS A 544 -11.37 -19.14 17.45
CA CYS A 544 -12.82 -19.13 17.58
C CYS A 544 -13.29 -18.29 18.77
N ALA A 545 -12.59 -18.37 19.92
CA ALA A 545 -12.89 -17.53 21.08
C ALA A 545 -12.62 -16.03 20.79
N LEU A 546 -11.50 -15.72 20.13
CA LEU A 546 -11.15 -14.36 19.71
C LEU A 546 -12.17 -13.78 18.73
N ARG A 547 -12.57 -14.56 17.72
CA ARG A 547 -13.58 -14.23 16.73
C ARG A 547 -14.95 -13.91 17.35
N GLN A 548 -15.37 -14.64 18.34
CA GLN A 548 -16.63 -14.40 19.06
C GLN A 548 -16.55 -13.12 19.88
N LYS A 549 -15.42 -12.85 20.52
CA LYS A 549 -15.26 -11.70 21.41
C LYS A 549 -14.99 -10.39 20.64
N ASN A 550 -14.29 -10.47 19.53
CA ASN A 550 -13.91 -9.33 18.70
C ASN A 550 -14.15 -9.64 17.22
N PRO A 551 -15.42 -9.72 16.77
CA PRO A 551 -15.72 -9.95 15.36
C PRO A 551 -15.27 -8.75 14.52
N ALA A 552 -14.46 -9.00 13.48
CA ALA A 552 -13.93 -7.98 12.60
C ALA A 552 -14.07 -8.36 11.12
N PRO A 553 -14.16 -7.38 10.20
CA PRO A 553 -14.40 -7.64 8.79
C PRO A 553 -13.21 -8.29 8.06
N PHE A 554 -11.99 -8.13 8.58
CA PHE A 554 -10.76 -8.68 7.99
C PHE A 554 -10.01 -9.56 8.98
N SER A 555 -10.74 -10.48 9.61
CA SER A 555 -10.15 -11.49 10.49
C SER A 555 -9.41 -12.55 9.68
N ALA A 556 -8.44 -13.21 10.31
CA ALA A 556 -7.70 -14.28 9.65
C ALA A 556 -7.19 -15.33 10.66
N TYR A 557 -7.19 -16.59 10.23
CA TYR A 557 -6.49 -17.70 10.83
C TYR A 557 -5.60 -18.35 9.79
N VAL A 558 -4.28 -18.37 10.06
CA VAL A 558 -3.30 -18.91 9.12
C VAL A 558 -2.32 -19.80 9.86
N GLU A 559 -2.29 -21.07 9.52
CA GLU A 559 -1.31 -22.04 10.06
C GLU A 559 0.04 -21.84 9.36
N LEU A 560 1.09 -21.78 10.16
CA LEU A 560 2.44 -21.51 9.69
C LEU A 560 3.34 -22.76 9.83
N VAL A 561 4.33 -22.82 8.95
CA VAL A 561 5.48 -23.72 9.10
C VAL A 561 6.54 -23.01 9.90
N SER A 562 7.01 -23.60 10.98
CA SER A 562 8.15 -23.07 11.72
C SER A 562 9.47 -23.40 11.01
N CYS A 563 10.50 -22.56 11.21
CA CYS A 563 11.83 -22.84 10.67
C CYS A 563 12.47 -24.11 11.26
N ASP A 564 12.06 -24.53 12.46
CA ASP A 564 12.49 -25.79 13.09
C ASP A 564 11.70 -27.03 12.58
N GLY A 565 10.62 -26.81 11.82
CA GLY A 565 9.77 -27.86 11.26
C GLY A 565 8.91 -28.64 12.27
N PHE A 566 8.99 -28.32 13.57
CA PHE A 566 8.39 -29.13 14.63
C PHE A 566 7.37 -28.39 15.49
N THR A 567 7.57 -27.11 15.72
CA THR A 567 6.70 -26.34 16.63
C THR A 567 5.52 -25.75 15.85
N PRO A 568 4.26 -26.13 16.16
CA PRO A 568 3.10 -25.51 15.54
C PRO A 568 3.08 -24.00 15.77
N GLN A 569 2.77 -23.23 14.73
CA GLN A 569 2.66 -21.77 14.76
C GLN A 569 1.43 -21.34 13.95
N ALA A 570 0.80 -20.25 14.35
CA ALA A 570 -0.33 -19.69 13.62
C ALA A 570 -0.44 -18.17 13.82
N ILE A 571 -0.98 -17.49 12.81
CA ILE A 571 -1.46 -16.12 12.92
C ILE A 571 -2.95 -16.15 13.20
N LEU A 572 -3.36 -15.45 14.27
CA LEU A 572 -4.74 -15.23 14.66
C LEU A 572 -4.99 -13.72 14.63
N SER A 573 -5.76 -13.25 13.68
CA SER A 573 -5.98 -11.82 13.46
C SER A 573 -7.46 -11.46 13.53
N THR A 574 -7.77 -10.30 14.11
CA THR A 574 -9.08 -9.66 14.07
C THR A 574 -8.90 -8.20 13.63
N SER A 575 -8.50 -8.00 12.38
CA SER A 575 -8.25 -6.66 11.85
C SER A 575 -9.56 -5.97 11.45
N PRO A 576 -9.78 -4.71 11.90
CA PRO A 576 -10.90 -3.91 11.44
C PRO A 576 -10.64 -3.24 10.09
N GLU A 577 -9.41 -3.28 9.58
CA GLU A 577 -8.96 -2.46 8.46
C GLU A 577 -8.32 -3.31 7.37
N ARG A 578 -8.66 -2.97 6.12
CA ARG A 578 -8.04 -3.51 4.91
C ARG A 578 -6.96 -2.55 4.41
N PHE A 579 -5.75 -3.05 4.20
CA PHE A 579 -4.65 -2.24 3.66
C PHE A 579 -4.88 -1.88 2.20
N LEU A 580 -5.04 -2.90 1.33
CA LEU A 580 -5.09 -2.70 -0.11
C LEU A 580 -5.99 -3.74 -0.78
N THR A 581 -6.71 -3.32 -1.82
CA THR A 581 -7.38 -4.22 -2.76
C THR A 581 -6.95 -3.88 -4.17
N VAL A 582 -6.70 -4.91 -4.97
CA VAL A 582 -6.46 -4.78 -6.41
C VAL A 582 -7.52 -5.62 -7.10
N SER A 583 -8.32 -5.01 -7.98
CA SER A 583 -9.32 -5.73 -8.75
C SER A 583 -8.69 -6.47 -9.94
N ASP A 584 -9.44 -7.36 -10.57
CA ASP A 584 -9.07 -8.05 -11.81
C ASP A 584 -8.85 -7.09 -13.00
N ALA A 585 -9.51 -5.92 -12.98
CA ALA A 585 -9.28 -4.82 -13.92
C ALA A 585 -8.08 -3.94 -13.57
N GLY A 586 -7.32 -4.27 -12.51
CA GLY A 586 -6.17 -3.49 -12.07
C GLY A 586 -6.50 -2.24 -11.26
N ALA A 587 -7.78 -2.02 -10.88
CA ALA A 587 -8.14 -0.91 -10.00
C ALA A 587 -7.64 -1.19 -8.58
N VAL A 588 -6.88 -0.23 -8.03
CA VAL A 588 -6.29 -0.30 -6.70
C VAL A 588 -7.11 0.58 -5.75
N GLU A 589 -7.48 0.03 -4.60
CA GLU A 589 -8.23 0.75 -3.57
C GLU A 589 -7.58 0.58 -2.20
N MET A 590 -7.44 1.68 -1.48
CA MET A 590 -7.00 1.75 -0.09
C MET A 590 -8.03 2.55 0.72
N ARG A 591 -8.39 2.06 1.91
CA ARG A 591 -9.38 2.69 2.80
C ARG A 591 -8.82 2.77 4.21
N PRO A 592 -7.93 3.72 4.50
CA PRO A 592 -7.39 3.89 5.84
C PRO A 592 -8.48 4.36 6.81
N ILE A 593 -8.43 3.87 8.05
CA ILE A 593 -9.36 4.23 9.12
C ILE A 593 -8.56 4.94 10.21
N LYS A 594 -8.95 6.17 10.53
CA LYS A 594 -8.37 6.96 11.62
C LYS A 594 -9.47 7.53 12.52
N GLY A 595 -9.13 7.63 13.80
CA GLY A 595 -10.02 8.14 14.82
C GLY A 595 -11.05 7.14 15.32
N THR A 596 -11.43 7.28 16.58
CA THR A 596 -12.43 6.45 17.23
C THR A 596 -13.27 7.29 18.17
N LYS A 597 -14.59 7.13 18.10
CA LYS A 597 -15.56 7.71 19.08
C LYS A 597 -16.42 6.60 19.63
N VAL A 598 -16.71 6.69 20.91
CA VAL A 598 -17.62 5.76 21.58
C VAL A 598 -19.04 6.01 21.08
N ARG A 599 -19.72 4.95 20.64
CA ARG A 599 -21.12 5.04 20.22
C ARG A 599 -22.05 5.25 21.41
N PRO A 600 -23.21 5.90 21.23
CA PRO A 600 -24.21 6.09 22.28
C PRO A 600 -24.58 4.76 22.96
N GLY A 601 -24.63 4.78 24.29
CA GLY A 601 -24.92 3.60 25.10
C GLY A 601 -23.74 2.70 25.45
N TRP A 602 -22.52 3.03 24.93
CA TRP A 602 -21.27 2.32 25.23
C TRP A 602 -20.29 3.13 26.10
N GLY A 603 -20.64 4.38 26.42
CA GLY A 603 -19.89 5.20 27.35
C GLY A 603 -20.06 4.73 28.80
N GLU A 604 -19.10 5.05 29.67
CA GLU A 604 -19.14 4.65 31.09
C GLU A 604 -20.41 5.11 31.79
N ASP A 605 -20.88 6.34 31.51
CA ASP A 605 -22.10 6.92 32.09
C ASP A 605 -23.36 6.61 31.28
N GLU A 606 -23.30 5.80 30.22
CA GLU A 606 -24.37 5.54 29.28
C GLU A 606 -24.87 4.08 29.31
N SER A 607 -24.42 3.30 30.27
CA SER A 607 -24.64 1.85 30.34
C SER A 607 -26.11 1.43 30.40
N ASP A 608 -27.02 2.31 30.82
CA ASP A 608 -28.45 2.06 30.90
C ASP A 608 -29.26 2.58 29.68
N TRP A 609 -28.60 3.22 28.72
CA TRP A 609 -29.28 3.82 27.56
C TRP A 609 -29.97 2.78 26.67
N PHE A 610 -29.38 1.61 26.49
CA PHE A 610 -30.03 0.53 25.74
C PHE A 610 -31.29 -0.01 26.40
N GLU A 611 -31.29 -0.11 27.72
CA GLU A 611 -32.48 -0.57 28.47
C GLU A 611 -33.57 0.47 28.39
N LYS A 612 -33.26 1.73 28.57
CA LYS A 612 -34.20 2.85 28.43
C LYS A 612 -34.77 2.90 27.00
N ALA A 613 -33.95 2.78 25.98
CA ALA A 613 -34.39 2.81 24.58
C ALA A 613 -35.31 1.64 24.19
N ARG A 614 -35.26 0.51 24.89
CA ARG A 614 -36.18 -0.61 24.65
C ARG A 614 -37.64 -0.26 24.96
N HIS A 615 -37.87 0.65 25.88
CA HIS A 615 -39.16 0.99 26.42
C HIS A 615 -39.61 2.43 26.12
N ASP A 616 -38.70 3.26 25.57
CA ASP A 616 -38.94 4.68 25.30
C ASP A 616 -38.49 5.06 23.89
N ALA A 617 -39.43 5.32 23.01
CA ALA A 617 -39.16 5.72 21.62
C ALA A 617 -38.43 7.07 21.53
N SER A 618 -38.58 7.96 22.51
CA SER A 618 -37.88 9.24 22.57
C SER A 618 -36.38 9.03 22.85
N MET A 619 -36.06 8.10 23.74
CA MET A 619 -34.69 7.71 24.03
C MET A 619 -34.05 6.98 22.83
N GLN A 620 -34.77 6.16 22.11
CA GLN A 620 -34.30 5.56 20.87
C GLN A 620 -33.96 6.60 19.80
N ALA A 621 -34.84 7.58 19.60
CA ALA A 621 -34.60 8.68 18.66
C ALA A 621 -33.45 9.54 19.10
N TYR A 622 -33.26 9.82 20.40
CA TYR A 622 -32.10 10.52 20.94
C TYR A 622 -30.78 9.79 20.65
N MET A 623 -30.74 8.48 20.91
CA MET A 623 -29.52 7.68 20.62
C MET A 623 -29.13 7.71 19.14
N VAL A 624 -30.11 7.67 18.24
CA VAL A 624 -29.86 7.78 16.79
C VAL A 624 -29.31 9.16 16.43
N ALA A 625 -29.89 10.23 16.97
CA ALA A 625 -29.41 11.59 16.72
C ALA A 625 -28.02 11.85 17.30
N GLU A 626 -27.76 11.31 18.49
CA GLU A 626 -26.46 11.40 19.14
C GLU A 626 -25.38 10.61 18.38
N ASP A 627 -25.71 9.42 17.85
CA ASP A 627 -24.78 8.61 17.01
C ASP A 627 -24.37 9.40 15.76
N GLU A 628 -25.34 10.03 15.08
CA GLU A 628 -25.05 10.87 13.92
C GLU A 628 -24.24 12.12 14.28
N SER A 629 -24.52 12.75 15.42
CA SER A 629 -23.75 13.89 15.94
C SER A 629 -22.28 13.50 16.21
N ARG A 630 -22.03 12.37 16.90
CA ARG A 630 -20.68 11.86 17.17
C ARG A 630 -19.94 11.48 15.90
N LYS A 631 -20.63 10.90 14.93
CA LYS A 631 -20.12 10.55 13.62
C LYS A 631 -19.69 11.79 12.83
N GLN A 632 -20.53 12.83 12.80
CA GLN A 632 -20.19 14.11 12.18
C GLN A 632 -19.02 14.81 12.88
N ALA A 633 -19.00 14.81 14.20
CA ALA A 633 -17.90 15.38 14.98
C ALA A 633 -16.57 14.67 14.70
N LEU A 634 -16.56 13.35 14.54
CA LEU A 634 -15.38 12.59 14.14
C LEU A 634 -14.97 12.92 12.69
N HIS A 635 -15.92 12.96 11.77
CA HIS A 635 -15.66 13.28 10.36
C HIS A 635 -15.11 14.68 10.16
N MET A 636 -15.49 15.64 11.00
CA MET A 636 -15.04 17.04 10.93
C MET A 636 -13.80 17.32 11.78
N ASP A 637 -13.30 16.36 12.56
CA ASP A 637 -12.13 16.55 13.42
C ASP A 637 -10.88 16.81 12.57
N PRO A 638 -10.23 17.98 12.69
CA PRO A 638 -9.11 18.34 11.82
C PRO A 638 -7.89 17.43 11.99
N LYS A 639 -7.66 16.90 13.22
CA LYS A 639 -6.55 15.98 13.49
C LYS A 639 -6.78 14.64 12.82
N GLU A 640 -7.96 14.04 13.02
CA GLU A 640 -8.29 12.73 12.47
C GLU A 640 -8.34 12.77 10.94
N ARG A 641 -8.84 13.86 10.36
CA ARG A 641 -8.81 14.07 8.91
C ARG A 641 -7.39 14.18 8.37
N ALA A 642 -6.53 14.95 9.05
CA ALA A 642 -5.13 15.12 8.64
C ALA A 642 -4.38 13.78 8.69
N GLU A 643 -4.57 13.00 9.76
CA GLU A 643 -3.95 11.68 9.91
C GLU A 643 -4.44 10.69 8.84
N ASN A 644 -5.75 10.67 8.55
CA ASN A 644 -6.31 9.83 7.51
C ASN A 644 -5.76 10.20 6.12
N LEU A 645 -5.66 11.50 5.84
CA LEU A 645 -5.12 12.00 4.59
C LEU A 645 -3.64 11.66 4.42
N MET A 646 -2.83 11.76 5.48
CA MET A 646 -1.40 11.41 5.44
C MET A 646 -1.18 9.94 5.06
N ILE A 647 -2.07 9.04 5.51
CA ILE A 647 -2.01 7.61 5.12
C ILE A 647 -2.49 7.42 3.68
N ALA A 648 -3.56 8.14 3.28
CA ALA A 648 -4.13 8.02 1.94
C ALA A 648 -3.21 8.63 0.87
N ASP A 649 -2.52 9.72 1.18
CA ASP A 649 -1.56 10.41 0.33
C ASP A 649 -0.15 9.83 0.39
#